data_829a96e12a379e0d6f8f6cf81b1696fe
#
_entry.id   829a96e12a379e0d6f8f6cf81b1696fe
#
_cell.length_a   1.000
_cell.length_b   1.000
_cell.length_c   1.000
_cell.angle_alpha   90.00
_cell.angle_beta   90.00
_cell.angle_gamma   90.00
#
_symmetry.space_group_name_H-M   'P 1'
#
loop_
_entity.id
_entity.type
_entity.pdbx_description
1 polymer ?
#
loop_
_entity_poly.entity_id
_entity_poly.type
_entity_poly.pdbx_seq_one_letter_code
_entity_poly.pdbx_strand_id
1 'polypeptide(L)'
;MTLSRRVLVGTGAGLAAGVATVAVLALTAPLGKLERSSPVVLDRHGVWLRALLVEDGRWRLRADLDRTDPIFIRRLIALEDSHFWIHPGVDPAALARAAASDLKAGRVRSGGSTLTMQLARRLEPQPRTLPAKAIEAARAVGLEARLGKRGVLAAYLTLAPYGGSLEGVRAASLAYFGHEPSTLTNAEQALLIAIPQAPELRRPDRHPLAAKRARAAVLHRLVLKGLISAKAAREAAAEPIPRRMVFPERAWAAAGELARAASPTQPTVVSTIEAPLQARLEALAAQTGAGQGEQSSVAIVVVDTATRAVRAIVSSAGRDRPGGWVDATRALRSPGSSLKPFIYAFAFEQGLAAPETKLADAPVAYAGYEPENFDRTFHGEVTAAQALQNSLNVPAVAMLAKVGPEAFQARLESTGARLVRPKAAANDPGLALALGGEGVTLRDLAMLYAALGDHGLARPLTWTQLQLRSDRAEGSRLVSAEAADQVLSILRESPPPPGRAPPALSAGAPKLAFKTGTSYGFRDAVAAGVGDGWTVVVWTGRPDGGVRPGMTGREAALPLLFQVFDVLEANAPQAQTLTPQVAPPALAQLDSRGGPQMLFPPDGASVMVDSYGPQSRGLALAARGDRLRWYVDGQPLAEADGQVVWRPEYPGFYRIAAVDDHGRHATARVRIK
;
A
#
# COMPACT_ATOMS: atom_id res chain seq x y z
N MET A 1 -60.91 -12.91 59.92
CA MET A 1 -59.46 -12.59 59.79
C MET A 1 -58.76 -13.29 58.64
N THR A 2 -59.39 -13.77 57.57
CA THR A 2 -58.80 -14.57 56.51
C THR A 2 -58.69 -13.87 55.13
N LEU A 3 -59.46 -12.80 54.85
CA LEU A 3 -59.43 -12.10 53.60
C LEU A 3 -58.25 -11.09 53.52
N SER A 4 -57.95 -10.37 54.58
CA SER A 4 -56.86 -9.39 54.68
C SER A 4 -55.45 -10.02 54.52
N ARG A 5 -55.26 -11.24 55.04
CA ARG A 5 -53.96 -11.96 54.90
C ARG A 5 -53.70 -12.46 53.47
N ARG A 6 -54.76 -12.88 52.73
CA ARG A 6 -54.60 -13.30 51.32
C ARG A 6 -54.32 -12.09 50.38
N VAL A 7 -54.90 -10.94 50.65
CA VAL A 7 -54.64 -9.69 49.91
C VAL A 7 -53.21 -9.21 50.18
N LEU A 8 -52.75 -9.22 51.43
CA LEU A 8 -51.37 -8.85 51.79
C LEU A 8 -50.31 -9.81 51.19
N VAL A 9 -50.58 -11.12 51.20
CA VAL A 9 -49.66 -12.12 50.61
C VAL A 9 -49.68 -12.03 49.10
N GLY A 10 -50.81 -11.80 48.46
CA GLY A 10 -50.93 -11.61 47.02
C GLY A 10 -50.26 -10.33 46.53
N THR A 11 -50.36 -9.22 47.26
CA THR A 11 -49.65 -7.97 46.96
C THR A 11 -48.15 -8.09 47.19
N GLY A 12 -47.70 -8.79 48.24
CA GLY A 12 -46.28 -9.08 48.50
C GLY A 12 -45.64 -9.96 47.42
N ALA A 13 -46.34 -11.02 46.99
CA ALA A 13 -45.87 -11.90 45.91
C ALA A 13 -45.80 -11.18 44.56
N GLY A 14 -46.78 -10.32 44.27
CA GLY A 14 -46.79 -9.50 43.06
C GLY A 14 -45.65 -8.47 43.02
N LEU A 15 -45.37 -7.85 44.18
CA LEU A 15 -44.25 -6.91 44.30
C LEU A 15 -42.89 -7.63 44.18
N ALA A 16 -42.73 -8.80 44.78
CA ALA A 16 -41.53 -9.61 44.67
C ALA A 16 -41.30 -10.10 43.23
N ALA A 17 -42.33 -10.56 42.55
CA ALA A 17 -42.26 -10.93 41.13
C ALA A 17 -41.92 -9.72 40.22
N GLY A 18 -42.47 -8.55 40.52
CA GLY A 18 -42.14 -7.30 39.80
C GLY A 18 -40.67 -6.91 39.98
N VAL A 19 -40.17 -6.96 41.23
CA VAL A 19 -38.75 -6.68 41.55
C VAL A 19 -37.83 -7.71 40.91
N ALA A 20 -38.17 -9.01 40.94
CA ALA A 20 -37.40 -10.06 40.27
C ALA A 20 -37.35 -9.85 38.76
N THR A 21 -38.48 -9.48 38.13
CA THR A 21 -38.53 -9.18 36.70
C THR A 21 -37.64 -7.98 36.32
N VAL A 22 -37.69 -6.89 37.12
CA VAL A 22 -36.82 -5.73 36.93
C VAL A 22 -35.36 -6.10 37.10
N ALA A 23 -35.02 -6.92 38.10
CA ALA A 23 -33.64 -7.40 38.33
C ALA A 23 -33.15 -8.25 37.13
N VAL A 24 -33.97 -9.18 36.65
CA VAL A 24 -33.63 -9.98 35.45
C VAL A 24 -33.41 -9.08 34.23
N LEU A 25 -34.32 -8.15 33.96
CA LEU A 25 -34.18 -7.21 32.84
C LEU A 25 -32.92 -6.33 32.98
N ALA A 26 -32.58 -5.91 34.18
CA ALA A 26 -31.40 -5.12 34.47
C ALA A 26 -30.11 -5.93 34.21
N LEU A 27 -30.05 -7.18 34.68
CA LEU A 27 -28.89 -8.05 34.58
C LEU A 27 -28.67 -8.62 33.18
N THR A 28 -29.74 -8.78 32.40
CA THR A 28 -29.72 -9.39 31.06
C THR A 28 -29.65 -8.37 29.90
N ALA A 29 -29.38 -7.08 30.19
CA ALA A 29 -29.21 -6.08 29.12
C ALA A 29 -28.13 -6.51 28.14
N PRO A 30 -28.43 -6.65 26.81
CA PRO A 30 -27.52 -7.20 25.83
C PRO A 30 -26.41 -6.18 25.52
N LEU A 31 -25.13 -6.55 25.75
CA LEU A 31 -23.98 -5.70 25.46
C LEU A 31 -23.29 -6.06 24.12
N GLY A 32 -23.67 -7.16 23.46
CA GLY A 32 -22.99 -7.69 22.28
C GLY A 32 -22.84 -6.68 21.12
N LYS A 33 -23.71 -5.68 21.06
CA LYS A 33 -23.58 -4.60 20.06
C LYS A 33 -22.37 -3.69 20.31
N LEU A 34 -21.95 -3.53 21.58
CA LEU A 34 -20.77 -2.76 21.97
C LEU A 34 -19.46 -3.50 21.68
N GLU A 35 -19.50 -4.83 21.62
CA GLU A 35 -18.35 -5.65 21.32
C GLU A 35 -17.97 -5.58 19.85
N ARG A 36 -18.93 -5.22 18.97
CA ARG A 36 -18.77 -5.12 17.53
C ARG A 36 -18.45 -3.69 17.14
N SER A 37 -17.21 -3.42 16.82
CA SER A 37 -16.73 -2.14 16.31
C SER A 37 -16.16 -2.29 14.90
N SER A 38 -16.29 -1.27 14.08
CA SER A 38 -15.66 -1.21 12.75
C SER A 38 -14.14 -1.35 12.87
N PRO A 39 -13.54 -2.38 12.26
CA PRO A 39 -12.09 -2.47 12.23
C PRO A 39 -11.51 -1.31 11.42
N VAL A 40 -10.44 -0.71 11.95
CA VAL A 40 -9.75 0.43 11.35
C VAL A 40 -8.29 0.07 11.13
N VAL A 41 -7.80 0.31 9.93
CA VAL A 41 -6.36 0.20 9.60
C VAL A 41 -5.79 1.60 9.44
N LEU A 42 -4.78 1.86 10.23
CA LEU A 42 -3.98 3.08 10.18
C LEU A 42 -2.65 2.80 9.49
N ASP A 43 -2.06 3.82 8.92
CA ASP A 43 -0.68 3.79 8.47
C ASP A 43 0.30 3.73 9.66
N ARG A 44 1.59 3.65 9.38
CA ARG A 44 2.63 3.60 10.42
C ARG A 44 2.69 4.82 11.34
N HIS A 45 2.12 5.94 10.94
CA HIS A 45 2.07 7.22 11.66
C HIS A 45 0.71 7.53 12.28
N GLY A 46 -0.25 6.61 12.16
CA GLY A 46 -1.61 6.79 12.69
C GLY A 46 -2.59 7.46 11.74
N VAL A 47 -2.21 7.68 10.48
CA VAL A 47 -3.10 8.19 9.43
C VAL A 47 -4.05 7.08 8.99
N TRP A 48 -5.31 7.42 8.78
CA TRP A 48 -6.34 6.48 8.38
C TRP A 48 -6.13 5.98 6.95
N LEU A 49 -6.02 4.65 6.77
CA LEU A 49 -5.97 3.99 5.47
C LEU A 49 -7.34 3.46 5.05
N ARG A 50 -7.98 2.69 5.93
CA ARG A 50 -9.27 2.04 5.66
C ARG A 50 -9.98 1.65 6.93
N ALA A 51 -11.31 1.59 6.88
CA ALA A 51 -12.13 0.87 7.85
C ALA A 51 -13.13 -0.03 7.12
N LEU A 52 -13.71 -0.99 7.84
CA LEU A 52 -14.79 -1.84 7.33
C LEU A 52 -16.06 -1.58 8.14
N LEU A 53 -17.20 -1.75 7.48
CA LEU A 53 -18.50 -1.78 8.14
C LEU A 53 -18.56 -2.97 9.11
N VAL A 54 -19.29 -2.83 10.21
CA VAL A 54 -19.73 -3.98 10.98
C VAL A 54 -20.81 -4.76 10.23
N GLU A 55 -21.09 -6.00 10.65
CA GLU A 55 -22.02 -6.91 9.97
C GLU A 55 -23.42 -6.30 9.68
N ASP A 56 -23.89 -5.40 10.55
CA ASP A 56 -25.17 -4.70 10.38
C ASP A 56 -25.10 -3.51 9.38
N GLY A 57 -24.00 -3.36 8.63
CA GLY A 57 -23.82 -2.32 7.62
C GLY A 57 -23.57 -0.93 8.20
N ARG A 58 -23.11 -0.83 9.44
CA ARG A 58 -22.84 0.43 10.12
C ARG A 58 -21.34 0.74 10.21
N TRP A 59 -21.02 2.02 10.16
CA TRP A 59 -19.74 2.56 10.60
C TRP A 59 -19.83 2.80 12.10
N ARG A 60 -19.37 1.88 12.91
CA ARG A 60 -19.38 1.95 14.37
C ARG A 60 -17.96 2.03 14.89
N LEU A 61 -17.50 3.26 15.13
CA LEU A 61 -16.17 3.51 15.68
C LEU A 61 -16.27 3.71 17.19
N ARG A 62 -15.48 2.94 17.96
CA ARG A 62 -15.47 3.06 19.43
C ARG A 62 -15.09 4.49 19.83
N ALA A 63 -15.91 5.10 20.66
CA ALA A 63 -15.62 6.41 21.24
C ALA A 63 -14.68 6.24 22.45
N ASP A 64 -13.67 7.12 22.49
CA ASP A 64 -12.75 7.26 23.61
C ASP A 64 -13.03 8.61 24.26
N LEU A 65 -13.41 8.61 25.55
CA LEU A 65 -13.77 9.82 26.28
C LEU A 65 -12.57 10.76 26.46
N ASP A 66 -11.37 10.21 26.59
CA ASP A 66 -10.15 10.99 26.79
C ASP A 66 -9.65 11.61 25.48
N ARG A 67 -10.16 11.13 24.34
CA ARG A 67 -9.94 11.65 22.98
C ARG A 67 -11.17 12.31 22.38
N THR A 68 -12.17 12.61 23.19
CA THR A 68 -13.39 13.34 22.79
C THR A 68 -13.40 14.70 23.50
N ASP A 69 -13.74 15.75 22.77
CA ASP A 69 -13.76 17.13 23.29
C ASP A 69 -14.53 17.21 24.62
N PRO A 70 -13.89 17.58 25.73
CA PRO A 70 -14.53 17.64 27.04
C PRO A 70 -15.61 18.74 27.12
N ILE A 71 -15.55 19.77 26.29
CA ILE A 71 -16.57 20.81 26.22
C ILE A 71 -17.82 20.24 25.54
N PHE A 72 -17.66 19.48 24.47
CA PHE A 72 -18.77 18.76 23.82
C PHE A 72 -19.47 17.82 24.80
N ILE A 73 -18.73 17.00 25.55
CA ILE A 73 -19.28 16.07 26.54
C ILE A 73 -20.10 16.85 27.59
N ARG A 74 -19.57 17.91 28.16
CA ARG A 74 -20.28 18.74 29.14
C ARG A 74 -21.57 19.33 28.58
N ARG A 75 -21.53 19.85 27.34
CA ARG A 75 -22.70 20.44 26.67
C ARG A 75 -23.77 19.40 26.34
N LEU A 76 -23.35 18.23 25.86
CA LEU A 76 -24.26 17.10 25.62
C LEU A 76 -25.00 16.72 26.90
N ILE A 77 -24.29 16.48 27.99
CA ILE A 77 -24.86 16.11 29.28
C ILE A 77 -25.81 17.24 29.78
N ALA A 78 -25.35 18.48 29.72
CA ALA A 78 -26.16 19.62 30.17
C ALA A 78 -27.49 19.77 29.39
N LEU A 79 -27.53 19.38 28.12
CA LEU A 79 -28.72 19.51 27.26
C LEU A 79 -29.61 18.28 27.25
N GLU A 80 -29.03 17.07 27.33
CA GLU A 80 -29.77 15.81 27.20
C GLU A 80 -30.08 15.14 28.54
N ASP A 81 -29.21 15.33 29.57
CA ASP A 81 -29.33 14.66 30.85
C ASP A 81 -28.56 15.40 31.97
N SER A 82 -29.11 16.54 32.40
CA SER A 82 -28.40 17.43 33.36
C SER A 82 -28.04 16.80 34.70
N HIS A 83 -28.72 15.71 35.11
CA HIS A 83 -28.46 14.98 36.31
C HIS A 83 -27.69 13.66 36.08
N PHE A 84 -27.09 13.49 34.90
CA PHE A 84 -26.43 12.26 34.50
C PHE A 84 -25.51 11.65 35.56
N TRP A 85 -24.73 12.47 36.25
CA TRP A 85 -23.73 12.00 37.22
C TRP A 85 -24.30 11.52 38.54
N ILE A 86 -25.57 11.83 38.85
CA ILE A 86 -26.14 11.57 40.19
C ILE A 86 -27.28 10.54 40.20
N HIS A 87 -28.02 10.32 39.11
CA HIS A 87 -29.07 9.32 39.05
C HIS A 87 -28.55 7.91 38.71
N PRO A 88 -29.18 6.81 39.13
CA PRO A 88 -28.75 5.43 38.88
C PRO A 88 -29.31 4.88 37.52
N GLY A 89 -29.17 5.63 36.40
CA GLY A 89 -29.66 5.25 35.09
C GLY A 89 -31.02 5.85 34.70
N VAL A 90 -31.84 6.20 35.65
CA VAL A 90 -33.16 6.84 35.51
C VAL A 90 -33.22 8.07 36.40
N ASP A 91 -33.71 9.21 35.87
CA ASP A 91 -34.00 10.42 36.65
C ASP A 91 -35.52 10.47 36.99
N PRO A 92 -35.95 10.11 38.23
CA PRO A 92 -37.34 10.13 38.60
C PRO A 92 -37.99 11.53 38.53
N ALA A 93 -37.21 12.58 38.85
CA ALA A 93 -37.67 13.96 38.80
C ALA A 93 -37.91 14.43 37.34
N ALA A 94 -37.02 14.02 36.42
CA ALA A 94 -37.21 14.29 34.99
C ALA A 94 -38.43 13.55 34.41
N LEU A 95 -38.64 12.30 34.83
CA LEU A 95 -39.82 11.52 34.44
C LEU A 95 -41.11 12.15 34.94
N ALA A 96 -41.18 12.58 36.21
CA ALA A 96 -42.34 13.26 36.78
C ALA A 96 -42.65 14.59 36.06
N ARG A 97 -41.60 15.41 35.79
CA ARG A 97 -41.75 16.65 35.01
C ARG A 97 -42.26 16.39 33.59
N ALA A 98 -41.77 15.35 32.91
CA ALA A 98 -42.19 14.97 31.57
C ALA A 98 -43.67 14.52 31.57
N ALA A 99 -44.05 13.66 32.50
CA ALA A 99 -45.45 13.21 32.64
C ALA A 99 -46.42 14.36 32.88
N ALA A 100 -46.09 15.31 33.77
CA ALA A 100 -46.89 16.50 34.01
C ALA A 100 -47.00 17.42 32.74
N SER A 101 -45.90 17.55 31.99
CA SER A 101 -45.89 18.31 30.73
C SER A 101 -46.70 17.66 29.62
N ASP A 102 -46.64 16.32 29.52
CA ASP A 102 -47.41 15.54 28.52
C ASP A 102 -48.91 15.57 28.82
N LEU A 103 -49.28 15.50 30.10
CA LEU A 103 -50.68 15.66 30.54
C LEU A 103 -51.24 17.03 30.18
N LYS A 104 -50.48 18.11 30.44
CA LYS A 104 -50.88 19.48 30.10
C LYS A 104 -51.00 19.71 28.60
N ALA A 105 -50.17 19.02 27.79
CA ALA A 105 -50.11 19.21 26.35
C ALA A 105 -51.10 18.32 25.56
N GLY A 106 -51.77 17.35 26.21
CA GLY A 106 -52.62 16.36 25.56
C GLY A 106 -51.92 15.46 24.55
N ARG A 107 -50.58 15.49 24.53
CA ARG A 107 -49.74 14.68 23.63
C ARG A 107 -48.36 14.40 24.25
N VAL A 108 -47.80 13.24 23.93
CA VAL A 108 -46.46 12.86 24.41
C VAL A 108 -45.41 13.77 23.80
N ARG A 109 -44.86 14.70 24.58
CA ARG A 109 -43.71 15.59 24.22
C ARG A 109 -42.37 15.06 24.67
N SER A 110 -42.37 14.06 25.53
CA SER A 110 -41.26 13.32 26.14
C SER A 110 -39.89 13.99 26.16
N GLY A 111 -39.55 14.60 27.31
CA GLY A 111 -38.21 15.08 27.64
C GLY A 111 -37.56 14.34 28.83
N GLY A 112 -38.11 13.23 29.30
CA GLY A 112 -37.71 12.55 30.56
C GLY A 112 -36.81 11.32 30.35
N SER A 113 -36.25 11.07 29.19
CA SER A 113 -35.33 9.93 28.98
C SER A 113 -33.90 10.34 29.23
N THR A 114 -33.21 9.64 30.14
CA THR A 114 -31.79 9.81 30.43
C THR A 114 -30.93 9.31 29.25
N LEU A 115 -29.63 9.67 29.22
CA LEU A 115 -28.64 9.11 28.27
C LEU A 115 -28.56 7.59 28.38
N THR A 116 -28.69 7.04 29.60
CA THR A 116 -28.67 5.59 29.84
C THR A 116 -29.91 4.89 29.29
N MET A 117 -31.10 5.49 29.40
CA MET A 117 -32.30 4.98 28.74
C MET A 117 -32.19 5.04 27.22
N GLN A 118 -31.62 6.11 26.68
CA GLN A 118 -31.33 6.21 25.26
C GLN A 118 -30.35 5.12 24.81
N LEU A 119 -29.32 4.83 25.59
CA LEU A 119 -28.39 3.72 25.34
C LEU A 119 -29.11 2.36 25.34
N ALA A 120 -29.96 2.09 26.36
CA ALA A 120 -30.76 0.85 26.45
C ALA A 120 -31.57 0.62 25.16
N ARG A 121 -32.24 1.66 24.67
CA ARG A 121 -32.98 1.62 23.39
C ARG A 121 -32.10 1.36 22.18
N ARG A 122 -30.81 1.80 22.16
CA ARG A 122 -29.88 1.54 21.04
C ARG A 122 -29.35 0.12 21.06
N LEU A 123 -29.14 -0.43 22.24
CA LEU A 123 -28.74 -1.82 22.41
C LEU A 123 -29.85 -2.78 21.94
N GLU A 124 -31.08 -2.50 22.34
CA GLU A 124 -32.24 -3.29 21.96
C GLU A 124 -33.43 -2.36 21.61
N PRO A 125 -33.65 -2.10 20.31
CA PRO A 125 -34.74 -1.26 19.86
C PRO A 125 -36.11 -1.83 20.29
N GLN A 126 -36.95 -1.00 20.92
CA GLN A 126 -38.29 -1.35 21.38
C GLN A 126 -39.30 -0.42 20.73
N PRO A 127 -40.57 -0.86 20.57
CA PRO A 127 -41.66 0.00 20.10
C PRO A 127 -41.91 1.14 21.10
N ARG A 128 -42.44 2.28 20.62
CA ARG A 128 -42.70 3.46 21.45
C ARG A 128 -44.00 3.30 22.28
N THR A 129 -43.98 2.42 23.28
CA THR A 129 -45.07 2.13 24.19
C THR A 129 -44.66 2.37 25.64
N LEU A 130 -45.63 2.53 26.55
CA LEU A 130 -45.34 2.65 28.00
C LEU A 130 -44.62 1.40 28.58
N PRO A 131 -45.06 0.16 28.25
CA PRO A 131 -44.34 -1.03 28.71
C PRO A 131 -42.89 -1.06 28.20
N ALA A 132 -42.63 -0.72 26.96
CA ALA A 132 -41.28 -0.64 26.41
C ALA A 132 -40.43 0.40 27.15
N LYS A 133 -41.01 1.53 27.55
CA LYS A 133 -40.32 2.55 28.33
C LYS A 133 -39.98 2.08 29.74
N ALA A 134 -40.82 1.25 30.35
CA ALA A 134 -40.51 0.61 31.62
C ALA A 134 -39.36 -0.40 31.52
N ILE A 135 -39.32 -1.18 30.42
CA ILE A 135 -38.19 -2.10 30.12
C ILE A 135 -36.90 -1.31 29.91
N GLU A 136 -36.96 -0.20 29.15
CA GLU A 136 -35.80 0.69 28.95
C GLU A 136 -35.27 1.23 30.30
N ALA A 137 -36.16 1.63 31.19
CA ALA A 137 -35.80 2.14 32.51
C ALA A 137 -35.14 1.06 33.38
N ALA A 138 -35.71 -0.15 33.42
CA ALA A 138 -35.11 -1.28 34.14
C ALA A 138 -33.71 -1.63 33.61
N ARG A 139 -33.55 -1.69 32.29
CA ARG A 139 -32.26 -1.92 31.65
C ARG A 139 -31.26 -0.79 31.89
N ALA A 140 -31.71 0.46 31.95
CA ALA A 140 -30.87 1.60 32.23
C ALA A 140 -30.20 1.48 33.62
N VAL A 141 -30.92 1.04 34.63
CA VAL A 141 -30.37 0.77 35.97
C VAL A 141 -29.30 -0.33 35.93
N GLY A 142 -29.56 -1.42 35.20
CA GLY A 142 -28.60 -2.50 35.05
C GLY A 142 -27.36 -2.10 34.26
N LEU A 143 -27.50 -1.27 33.22
CA LEU A 143 -26.36 -0.73 32.44
C LEU A 143 -25.46 0.16 33.33
N GLU A 144 -26.05 1.01 34.17
CA GLU A 144 -25.28 1.82 35.11
C GLU A 144 -24.48 0.96 36.09
N ALA A 145 -25.13 -0.08 36.65
CA ALA A 145 -24.47 -0.99 37.59
C ALA A 145 -23.30 -1.77 36.93
N ARG A 146 -23.42 -2.12 35.66
CA ARG A 146 -22.41 -2.92 34.93
C ARG A 146 -21.29 -2.10 34.31
N LEU A 147 -21.59 -0.91 33.78
CA LEU A 147 -20.66 -0.10 33.00
C LEU A 147 -20.14 1.12 33.79
N GLY A 148 -20.85 1.55 34.81
CA GLY A 148 -20.61 2.83 35.49
C GLY A 148 -20.85 4.03 34.55
N LYS A 149 -20.79 5.24 35.11
CA LYS A 149 -21.08 6.49 34.34
C LYS A 149 -20.19 6.69 33.11
N ARG A 150 -18.88 6.52 33.27
CA ARG A 150 -17.96 6.68 32.14
C ARG A 150 -18.20 5.62 31.06
N GLY A 151 -18.47 4.38 31.43
CA GLY A 151 -18.77 3.30 30.51
C GLY A 151 -20.08 3.52 29.75
N VAL A 152 -21.15 3.97 30.45
CA VAL A 152 -22.42 4.35 29.83
C VAL A 152 -22.24 5.48 28.81
N LEU A 153 -21.48 6.52 29.17
CA LEU A 153 -21.24 7.66 28.27
C LEU A 153 -20.42 7.24 27.05
N ALA A 154 -19.37 6.46 27.21
CA ALA A 154 -18.59 5.92 26.12
C ALA A 154 -19.43 5.02 25.19
N ALA A 155 -20.28 4.18 25.75
CA ALA A 155 -21.22 3.33 25.02
C ALA A 155 -22.27 4.15 24.24
N TYR A 156 -22.84 5.18 24.87
CA TYR A 156 -23.75 6.09 24.21
C TYR A 156 -23.10 6.80 23.02
N LEU A 157 -21.91 7.37 23.22
CA LEU A 157 -21.16 8.06 22.18
C LEU A 157 -20.70 7.12 21.06
N THR A 158 -20.57 5.82 21.33
CA THR A 158 -20.28 4.79 20.33
C THR A 158 -21.50 4.40 19.50
N LEU A 159 -22.71 4.41 20.09
CA LEU A 159 -23.95 3.90 19.46
C LEU A 159 -24.94 4.99 19.06
N ALA A 160 -24.67 6.27 19.35
CA ALA A 160 -25.55 7.36 18.96
C ALA A 160 -25.68 7.41 17.41
N PRO A 161 -26.90 7.52 16.85
CA PRO A 161 -27.11 7.50 15.42
C PRO A 161 -26.91 8.90 14.81
N TYR A 162 -26.15 8.95 13.71
CA TYR A 162 -25.87 10.19 13.00
C TYR A 162 -26.41 10.21 11.57
N GLY A 163 -27.30 9.27 11.24
CA GLY A 163 -27.96 9.15 9.94
C GLY A 163 -27.24 8.28 8.94
N GLY A 164 -28.02 7.61 8.09
CA GLY A 164 -27.54 6.59 7.17
C GLY A 164 -26.80 5.46 7.90
N SER A 165 -25.61 5.16 7.48
CA SER A 165 -24.76 4.12 8.07
C SER A 165 -23.88 4.61 9.23
N LEU A 166 -23.95 5.89 9.64
CA LEU A 166 -23.07 6.44 10.68
C LEU A 166 -23.62 6.16 12.08
N GLU A 167 -22.82 5.50 12.90
CA GLU A 167 -23.11 5.20 14.29
C GLU A 167 -21.89 5.60 15.16
N GLY A 168 -22.12 6.42 16.16
CA GLY A 168 -21.09 6.97 17.05
C GLY A 168 -20.54 8.35 16.62
N VAL A 169 -20.16 9.11 17.66
CA VAL A 169 -19.65 10.49 17.51
C VAL A 169 -18.38 10.54 16.68
N ARG A 170 -17.51 9.53 16.83
CA ARG A 170 -16.25 9.46 16.10
C ARG A 170 -16.47 9.24 14.61
N ALA A 171 -17.37 8.33 14.24
CA ALA A 171 -17.75 8.11 12.83
C ALA A 171 -18.40 9.36 12.22
N ALA A 172 -19.24 10.05 12.99
CA ALA A 172 -19.89 11.28 12.56
C ALA A 172 -18.89 12.43 12.37
N SER A 173 -17.98 12.65 13.31
CA SER A 173 -16.95 13.69 13.23
C SER A 173 -16.07 13.50 11.99
N LEU A 174 -15.56 12.29 11.78
CA LEU A 174 -14.74 11.95 10.62
C LEU A 174 -15.51 12.07 9.30
N ALA A 175 -16.80 11.67 9.28
CA ALA A 175 -17.61 11.73 8.05
C ALA A 175 -18.10 13.15 7.72
N TYR A 176 -18.37 14.00 8.69
CA TYR A 176 -18.90 15.33 8.46
C TYR A 176 -17.82 16.42 8.52
N PHE A 177 -16.80 16.26 9.36
CA PHE A 177 -15.80 17.31 9.60
C PHE A 177 -14.37 16.91 9.16
N GLY A 178 -14.09 15.62 8.95
CA GLY A 178 -12.79 15.12 8.48
C GLY A 178 -11.72 15.01 9.55
N HIS A 179 -12.08 15.17 10.82
CA HIS A 179 -11.14 15.06 11.94
C HIS A 179 -11.77 14.32 13.13
N GLU A 180 -10.90 13.85 14.03
CA GLU A 180 -11.29 13.20 15.27
C GLU A 180 -12.07 14.19 16.17
N PRO A 181 -12.99 13.69 17.03
CA PRO A 181 -13.82 14.55 17.89
C PRO A 181 -13.07 15.12 19.12
N SER A 182 -11.74 15.21 19.08
CA SER A 182 -10.91 15.72 20.16
C SER A 182 -10.97 17.24 20.33
N THR A 183 -11.21 17.95 19.24
CA THR A 183 -11.39 19.40 19.17
C THR A 183 -12.53 19.72 18.21
N LEU A 184 -13.62 20.26 18.73
CA LEU A 184 -14.82 20.57 17.95
C LEU A 184 -15.18 22.05 18.06
N THR A 185 -15.53 22.69 16.95
CA THR A 185 -16.07 24.06 16.97
C THR A 185 -17.44 24.09 17.67
N ASN A 186 -17.90 25.26 18.05
CA ASN A 186 -19.24 25.43 18.63
C ASN A 186 -20.35 24.94 17.66
N ALA A 187 -20.15 25.13 16.36
CA ALA A 187 -21.10 24.69 15.33
C ALA A 187 -21.13 23.17 15.19
N GLU A 188 -19.95 22.53 15.19
CA GLU A 188 -19.81 21.08 15.12
C GLU A 188 -20.40 20.39 16.34
N GLN A 189 -20.08 20.89 17.55
CA GLN A 189 -20.68 20.40 18.80
C GLN A 189 -22.20 20.47 18.78
N ALA A 190 -22.76 21.63 18.38
CA ALA A 190 -24.19 21.83 18.32
C ALA A 190 -24.85 20.90 17.29
N LEU A 191 -24.19 20.66 16.16
CA LEU A 191 -24.69 19.75 15.12
C LEU A 191 -24.68 18.29 15.60
N LEU A 192 -23.58 17.83 16.24
CA LEU A 192 -23.47 16.48 16.80
C LEU A 192 -24.49 16.23 17.93
N ILE A 193 -24.86 17.25 18.71
CA ILE A 193 -25.94 17.14 19.70
C ILE A 193 -27.32 17.08 19.02
N ALA A 194 -27.50 17.80 17.92
CA ALA A 194 -28.80 17.90 17.25
C ALA A 194 -29.20 16.64 16.49
N ILE A 195 -28.24 16.03 15.73
CA ILE A 195 -28.54 14.94 14.79
C ILE A 195 -29.18 13.71 15.46
N PRO A 196 -28.70 13.18 16.60
CA PRO A 196 -29.21 11.93 17.19
C PRO A 196 -30.69 11.92 17.55
N GLN A 197 -31.31 13.10 17.74
CA GLN A 197 -32.72 13.24 18.05
C GLN A 197 -33.64 12.91 16.86
N ALA A 198 -33.18 13.14 15.61
CA ALA A 198 -33.90 12.79 14.39
C ALA A 198 -32.90 12.54 13.25
N PRO A 199 -32.13 11.42 13.32
CA PRO A 199 -30.91 11.24 12.57
C PRO A 199 -31.12 11.29 11.04
N GLU A 200 -32.19 10.72 10.50
CA GLU A 200 -32.43 10.77 9.05
C GLU A 200 -32.91 12.14 8.57
N LEU A 201 -33.77 12.80 9.36
CA LEU A 201 -34.34 14.11 9.00
C LEU A 201 -33.36 15.28 9.18
N ARG A 202 -32.27 15.07 9.94
CA ARG A 202 -31.27 16.09 10.24
C ARG A 202 -29.89 15.80 9.63
N ARG A 203 -29.85 14.89 8.66
CA ARG A 203 -28.61 14.57 7.93
C ARG A 203 -28.13 15.79 7.14
N PRO A 204 -26.89 16.28 7.41
CA PRO A 204 -26.34 17.45 6.71
C PRO A 204 -26.26 17.27 5.19
N ASP A 205 -25.90 16.07 4.73
CA ASP A 205 -25.72 15.72 3.32
C ASP A 205 -27.03 15.60 2.52
N ARG A 206 -28.16 15.32 3.19
CA ARG A 206 -29.48 15.17 2.54
C ARG A 206 -30.46 16.30 2.86
N HIS A 207 -30.37 16.81 4.08
CA HIS A 207 -31.32 17.79 4.60
C HIS A 207 -30.61 18.99 5.25
N PRO A 208 -29.75 19.75 4.51
CA PRO A 208 -28.91 20.80 5.06
C PRO A 208 -29.69 21.91 5.77
N LEU A 209 -30.87 22.26 5.28
CA LEU A 209 -31.73 23.27 5.91
C LEU A 209 -32.32 22.80 7.25
N ALA A 210 -32.69 21.51 7.34
CA ALA A 210 -33.17 20.94 8.60
C ALA A 210 -32.03 20.81 9.62
N ALA A 211 -30.84 20.40 9.17
CA ALA A 211 -29.62 20.37 9.99
C ALA A 211 -29.25 21.76 10.51
N LYS A 212 -29.30 22.79 9.65
CA LYS A 212 -29.05 24.21 10.04
C LYS A 212 -30.03 24.69 11.12
N ARG A 213 -31.34 24.42 10.93
CA ARG A 213 -32.34 24.77 11.93
C ARG A 213 -32.16 24.05 13.26
N ALA A 214 -31.83 22.74 13.21
CA ALA A 214 -31.58 21.94 14.40
C ALA A 214 -30.32 22.41 15.17
N ARG A 215 -29.26 22.71 14.43
CA ARG A 215 -28.03 23.32 15.00
C ARG A 215 -28.33 24.66 15.70
N ALA A 216 -29.07 25.54 15.05
CA ALA A 216 -29.46 26.84 15.62
C ALA A 216 -30.30 26.70 16.90
N ALA A 217 -31.22 25.72 16.94
CA ALA A 217 -31.98 25.43 18.15
C ALA A 217 -31.11 24.94 19.31
N VAL A 218 -30.11 24.11 19.04
CA VAL A 218 -29.13 23.68 20.08
C VAL A 218 -28.29 24.86 20.54
N LEU A 219 -27.77 25.69 19.64
CA LEU A 219 -27.00 26.91 19.98
C LEU A 219 -27.83 27.85 20.87
N HIS A 220 -29.08 28.04 20.54
CA HIS A 220 -29.97 28.86 21.37
C HIS A 220 -30.16 28.27 22.78
N ARG A 221 -30.37 26.94 22.90
CA ARG A 221 -30.43 26.27 24.21
C ARG A 221 -29.16 26.41 25.03
N LEU A 222 -27.98 26.37 24.36
CA LEU A 222 -26.68 26.56 25.01
C LEU A 222 -26.53 27.99 25.55
N VAL A 223 -27.01 29.03 24.83
CA VAL A 223 -27.04 30.43 25.31
C VAL A 223 -27.96 30.55 26.52
N LEU A 224 -29.18 30.00 26.46
CA LEU A 224 -30.14 30.05 27.58
C LEU A 224 -29.58 29.38 28.85
N LYS A 225 -28.72 28.38 28.71
CA LYS A 225 -28.06 27.72 29.84
C LYS A 225 -26.71 28.39 30.25
N GLY A 226 -26.33 29.49 29.61
CA GLY A 226 -25.07 30.19 29.91
C GLY A 226 -23.82 29.42 29.49
N LEU A 227 -23.93 28.40 28.64
CA LEU A 227 -22.82 27.53 28.23
C LEU A 227 -22.01 28.10 27.05
N ILE A 228 -22.56 29.07 26.32
CA ILE A 228 -21.88 29.87 25.30
C ILE A 228 -22.44 31.31 25.31
N SER A 229 -21.67 32.27 24.83
CA SER A 229 -22.14 33.64 24.64
C SER A 229 -23.06 33.78 23.43
N ALA A 230 -23.95 34.76 23.43
CA ALA A 230 -24.78 35.06 22.28
C ALA A 230 -23.97 35.42 21.02
N LYS A 231 -22.79 36.02 21.18
CA LYS A 231 -21.84 36.31 20.10
C LYS A 231 -21.32 35.00 19.49
N ALA A 232 -20.76 34.11 20.30
CA ALA A 232 -20.24 32.80 19.86
C ALA A 232 -21.34 31.94 19.20
N ALA A 233 -22.59 32.01 19.68
CA ALA A 233 -23.70 31.30 19.06
C ALA A 233 -24.04 31.84 17.65
N ARG A 234 -23.97 33.18 17.44
CA ARG A 234 -24.17 33.79 16.10
C ARG A 234 -23.06 33.41 15.13
N GLU A 235 -21.81 33.45 15.57
CA GLU A 235 -20.64 33.00 14.78
C GLU A 235 -20.79 31.53 14.37
N ALA A 236 -21.08 30.64 15.31
CA ALA A 236 -21.31 29.22 15.04
C ALA A 236 -22.51 28.97 14.11
N ALA A 237 -23.58 29.77 14.21
CA ALA A 237 -24.74 29.65 13.31
C ALA A 237 -24.42 30.06 11.87
N ALA A 238 -23.44 30.94 11.66
CA ALA A 238 -22.99 31.39 10.35
C ALA A 238 -22.10 30.36 9.64
N GLU A 239 -21.44 29.43 10.38
CA GLU A 239 -20.62 28.39 9.78
C GLU A 239 -21.43 27.55 8.76
N PRO A 240 -20.83 27.12 7.64
CA PRO A 240 -21.52 26.30 6.64
C PRO A 240 -21.98 24.95 7.22
N ILE A 241 -22.99 24.36 6.63
CA ILE A 241 -23.36 22.97 6.93
C ILE A 241 -22.40 22.05 6.18
N PRO A 242 -21.79 21.08 6.85
CA PRO A 242 -20.79 20.20 6.24
C PRO A 242 -21.43 19.25 5.21
N ARG A 243 -20.62 18.86 4.22
CA ARG A 243 -20.95 17.75 3.31
C ARG A 243 -20.38 16.46 3.88
N ARG A 244 -21.01 15.33 3.57
CA ARG A 244 -20.45 14.03 3.96
C ARG A 244 -19.23 13.70 3.13
N MET A 245 -18.11 13.43 3.80
CA MET A 245 -16.88 12.94 3.19
C MET A 245 -16.92 11.42 3.07
N VAL A 246 -16.25 10.92 2.04
CA VAL A 246 -16.02 9.48 1.86
C VAL A 246 -14.82 9.10 2.72
N PHE A 247 -14.95 8.00 3.47
CA PHE A 247 -13.82 7.47 4.24
C PHE A 247 -12.69 7.04 3.30
N PRO A 248 -11.43 7.22 3.71
CA PRO A 248 -10.29 6.76 2.94
C PRO A 248 -10.36 5.25 2.67
N GLU A 249 -9.93 4.85 1.47
CA GLU A 249 -9.88 3.45 1.05
C GLU A 249 -8.53 3.13 0.39
N ARG A 250 -7.45 3.55 1.07
CA ARG A 250 -6.07 3.31 0.64
C ARG A 250 -5.66 1.85 0.85
N ALA A 251 -4.78 1.35 0.00
CA ALA A 251 -4.31 -0.05 0.04
C ALA A 251 -5.49 -1.04 0.20
N TRP A 252 -6.55 -0.83 -0.57
CA TRP A 252 -7.90 -1.37 -0.33
C TRP A 252 -7.93 -2.87 -0.03
N ALA A 253 -7.13 -3.68 -0.73
CA ALA A 253 -7.10 -5.13 -0.52
C ALA A 253 -6.33 -5.49 0.76
N ALA A 254 -5.08 -5.04 0.88
CA ALA A 254 -4.22 -5.35 2.03
C ALA A 254 -4.77 -4.76 3.34
N ALA A 255 -5.20 -3.49 3.34
CA ALA A 255 -5.84 -2.89 4.51
C ALA A 255 -7.18 -3.59 4.84
N GLY A 256 -7.94 -4.02 3.82
CA GLY A 256 -9.13 -4.84 4.03
C GLY A 256 -8.84 -6.21 4.65
N GLU A 257 -7.72 -6.81 4.30
CA GLU A 257 -7.23 -8.08 4.87
C GLU A 257 -6.84 -7.91 6.34
N LEU A 258 -6.04 -6.90 6.64
CA LEU A 258 -5.65 -6.54 8.01
C LEU A 258 -6.87 -6.20 8.88
N ALA A 259 -7.83 -5.47 8.34
CA ALA A 259 -9.06 -5.12 9.04
C ALA A 259 -9.89 -6.37 9.38
N ARG A 260 -10.01 -7.34 8.46
CA ARG A 260 -10.73 -8.62 8.74
C ARG A 260 -10.03 -9.51 9.76
N ALA A 261 -8.71 -9.42 9.83
CA ALA A 261 -7.89 -10.15 10.81
C ALA A 261 -7.82 -9.47 12.18
N ALA A 262 -8.33 -8.23 12.30
CA ALA A 262 -8.31 -7.49 13.57
C ALA A 262 -9.16 -8.18 14.65
N SER A 263 -8.68 -8.15 15.89
CA SER A 263 -9.45 -8.66 17.04
C SER A 263 -10.66 -7.77 17.32
N PRO A 264 -11.83 -8.33 17.65
CA PRO A 264 -12.99 -7.53 18.10
C PRO A 264 -12.69 -6.65 19.31
N THR A 265 -11.78 -7.09 20.20
CA THR A 265 -11.35 -6.32 21.38
C THR A 265 -10.34 -5.23 21.03
N GLN A 266 -9.59 -5.40 19.93
CA GLN A 266 -8.61 -4.44 19.41
C GLN A 266 -8.86 -4.21 17.91
N PRO A 267 -9.92 -3.48 17.56
CA PRO A 267 -10.32 -3.31 16.16
C PRO A 267 -9.42 -2.34 15.37
N THR A 268 -8.44 -1.73 16.01
CA THR A 268 -7.49 -0.81 15.35
C THR A 268 -6.17 -1.51 15.11
N VAL A 269 -5.76 -1.57 13.83
CA VAL A 269 -4.49 -2.13 13.38
C VAL A 269 -3.61 -1.00 12.86
N VAL A 270 -2.42 -0.84 13.43
CA VAL A 270 -1.39 0.06 12.90
C VAL A 270 -0.51 -0.75 11.96
N SER A 271 -0.58 -0.44 10.67
CA SER A 271 0.18 -1.14 9.62
C SER A 271 1.59 -0.59 9.48
N THR A 272 2.39 -1.21 8.61
CA THR A 272 3.71 -0.72 8.21
C THR A 272 3.65 0.21 6.99
N ILE A 273 2.48 0.37 6.37
CA ILE A 273 2.25 1.18 5.18
C ILE A 273 2.43 2.68 5.49
N GLU A 274 2.87 3.44 4.51
CA GLU A 274 2.99 4.90 4.55
C GLU A 274 1.91 5.54 3.68
N ALA A 275 0.97 6.26 4.27
CA ALA A 275 -0.18 6.82 3.56
C ALA A 275 0.20 7.79 2.41
N PRO A 276 1.18 8.69 2.55
CA PRO A 276 1.61 9.56 1.44
C PRO A 276 2.21 8.77 0.27
N LEU A 277 3.09 7.81 0.54
CA LEU A 277 3.69 6.94 -0.48
C LEU A 277 2.62 6.11 -1.16
N GLN A 278 1.73 5.49 -0.39
CA GLN A 278 0.61 4.71 -0.91
C GLN A 278 -0.26 5.52 -1.89
N ALA A 279 -0.59 6.77 -1.52
CA ALA A 279 -1.41 7.63 -2.35
C ALA A 279 -0.74 7.97 -3.70
N ARG A 280 0.57 8.24 -3.69
CA ARG A 280 1.34 8.52 -4.91
C ARG A 280 1.41 7.29 -5.82
N LEU A 281 1.65 6.11 -5.25
CA LEU A 281 1.74 4.88 -6.03
C LEU A 281 0.38 4.41 -6.56
N GLU A 282 -0.72 4.65 -5.84
CA GLU A 282 -2.08 4.43 -6.37
C GLU A 282 -2.36 5.34 -7.58
N ALA A 283 -1.97 6.62 -7.51
CA ALA A 283 -2.10 7.56 -8.63
C ALA A 283 -1.23 7.14 -9.82
N LEU A 284 0.03 6.74 -9.59
CA LEU A 284 0.94 6.23 -10.61
C LEU A 284 0.38 4.97 -11.28
N ALA A 285 -0.15 4.03 -10.51
CA ALA A 285 -0.77 2.81 -11.03
C ALA A 285 -2.00 3.11 -11.90
N ALA A 286 -2.84 4.06 -11.47
CA ALA A 286 -4.01 4.50 -12.23
C ALA A 286 -3.60 5.13 -13.58
N GLN A 287 -2.60 6.01 -13.57
CA GLN A 287 -2.05 6.63 -14.77
C GLN A 287 -1.44 5.59 -15.72
N THR A 288 -0.61 4.68 -15.20
CA THR A 288 0.02 3.60 -15.98
C THR A 288 -1.03 2.68 -16.59
N GLY A 289 -2.03 2.27 -15.80
CA GLY A 289 -3.13 1.43 -16.27
C GLY A 289 -3.95 2.10 -17.37
N ALA A 290 -4.21 3.42 -17.26
CA ALA A 290 -4.89 4.17 -18.30
C ALA A 290 -4.06 4.23 -19.60
N GLY A 291 -2.75 4.45 -19.50
CA GLY A 291 -1.84 4.49 -20.64
C GLY A 291 -1.66 3.14 -21.35
N GLN A 292 -1.86 2.02 -20.66
CA GLN A 292 -1.72 0.67 -21.22
C GLN A 292 -3.04 0.04 -21.72
N GLY A 293 -4.15 0.78 -21.68
CA GLY A 293 -5.46 0.36 -22.20
C GLY A 293 -6.49 0.05 -21.10
N GLU A 294 -7.75 0.09 -21.48
CA GLU A 294 -8.89 0.00 -20.54
C GLU A 294 -8.91 -1.29 -19.70
N GLN A 295 -8.57 -2.43 -20.32
CA GLN A 295 -8.57 -3.74 -19.66
C GLN A 295 -7.27 -4.05 -18.92
N SER A 296 -6.28 -3.14 -18.97
CA SER A 296 -5.00 -3.32 -18.28
C SER A 296 -5.11 -2.94 -16.81
N SER A 297 -4.41 -3.68 -15.97
CA SER A 297 -4.27 -3.40 -14.54
C SER A 297 -2.80 -3.41 -14.13
N VAL A 298 -2.54 -2.89 -12.94
CA VAL A 298 -1.21 -2.67 -12.39
C VAL A 298 -1.21 -3.12 -10.94
N ALA A 299 -0.15 -3.81 -10.52
CA ALA A 299 0.11 -4.05 -9.11
C ALA A 299 1.54 -3.64 -8.76
N ILE A 300 1.73 -3.14 -7.53
CA ILE A 300 3.01 -2.66 -7.01
C ILE A 300 3.14 -3.15 -5.57
N VAL A 301 4.31 -3.69 -5.22
CA VAL A 301 4.69 -4.02 -3.85
C VAL A 301 6.02 -3.33 -3.54
N VAL A 302 6.04 -2.51 -2.50
CA VAL A 302 7.24 -1.81 -2.01
C VAL A 302 7.56 -2.29 -0.61
N VAL A 303 8.76 -2.80 -0.43
CA VAL A 303 9.25 -3.41 0.81
C VAL A 303 10.54 -2.69 1.25
N ASP A 304 10.62 -2.35 2.50
CA ASP A 304 11.88 -2.00 3.15
C ASP A 304 12.72 -3.28 3.29
N THR A 305 13.82 -3.36 2.57
CA THR A 305 14.60 -4.59 2.42
C THR A 305 15.12 -5.11 3.76
N ALA A 306 15.58 -4.25 4.64
CA ALA A 306 16.15 -4.63 5.92
C ALA A 306 15.12 -5.13 6.93
N THR A 307 13.95 -4.50 6.99
CA THR A 307 12.91 -4.81 7.98
C THR A 307 11.81 -5.72 7.46
N ARG A 308 11.75 -5.96 6.15
CA ARG A 308 10.63 -6.64 5.43
C ARG A 308 9.29 -5.91 5.54
N ALA A 309 9.28 -4.69 6.07
CA ALA A 309 8.07 -3.93 6.22
C ALA A 309 7.50 -3.52 4.85
N VAL A 310 6.23 -3.87 4.61
CA VAL A 310 5.52 -3.41 3.41
C VAL A 310 5.18 -1.93 3.60
N ARG A 311 5.82 -1.06 2.83
CA ARG A 311 5.64 0.40 2.92
C ARG A 311 4.55 0.93 2.02
N ALA A 312 4.32 0.26 0.89
CA ALA A 312 3.17 0.51 0.03
C ALA A 312 2.79 -0.74 -0.75
N ILE A 313 1.51 -0.88 -1.05
CA ILE A 313 0.99 -1.99 -1.85
C ILE A 313 -0.22 -1.54 -2.67
N VAL A 314 -0.11 -1.63 -3.98
CA VAL A 314 -1.19 -1.32 -4.91
C VAL A 314 -1.67 -2.61 -5.55
N SER A 315 -2.95 -2.90 -5.40
CA SER A 315 -3.53 -4.18 -5.82
C SER A 315 -4.14 -4.17 -7.22
N SER A 316 -4.47 -2.98 -7.74
CA SER A 316 -5.03 -2.77 -9.08
C SER A 316 -4.84 -1.32 -9.54
N ALA A 317 -5.05 -1.06 -10.82
CA ALA A 317 -5.00 0.28 -11.41
C ALA A 317 -6.21 1.17 -11.07
N GLY A 318 -7.14 0.69 -10.24
CA GLY A 318 -8.36 1.37 -9.81
C GLY A 318 -9.54 0.42 -9.74
N ARG A 319 -10.39 0.55 -8.72
CA ARG A 319 -11.55 -0.34 -8.51
C ARG A 319 -12.71 -0.09 -9.47
N ASP A 320 -12.76 1.07 -10.07
CA ASP A 320 -13.71 1.53 -11.08
C ASP A 320 -13.41 0.98 -12.49
N ARG A 321 -12.25 0.32 -12.66
CA ARG A 321 -11.84 -0.28 -13.93
C ARG A 321 -12.29 -1.75 -14.03
N PRO A 322 -12.40 -2.31 -15.26
CA PRO A 322 -12.67 -3.74 -15.45
C PRO A 322 -11.69 -4.62 -14.65
N GLY A 323 -12.22 -5.53 -13.83
CA GLY A 323 -11.41 -6.37 -12.95
C GLY A 323 -10.67 -5.64 -11.83
N GLY A 324 -10.96 -4.37 -11.55
CA GLY A 324 -10.29 -3.55 -10.54
C GLY A 324 -10.42 -4.04 -9.10
N TRP A 325 -11.35 -4.96 -8.83
CA TRP A 325 -11.51 -5.63 -7.54
C TRP A 325 -10.66 -6.90 -7.38
N VAL A 326 -9.88 -7.27 -8.41
CA VAL A 326 -8.91 -8.36 -8.31
C VAL A 326 -7.67 -7.86 -7.60
N ASP A 327 -7.28 -8.52 -6.50
CA ASP A 327 -5.99 -8.27 -5.86
C ASP A 327 -4.88 -8.97 -6.65
N ALA A 328 -4.28 -8.25 -7.60
CA ALA A 328 -3.21 -8.77 -8.43
C ALA A 328 -1.90 -9.03 -7.66
N THR A 329 -1.76 -8.52 -6.42
CA THR A 329 -0.60 -8.82 -5.57
C THR A 329 -0.65 -10.24 -4.98
N ARG A 330 -1.86 -10.84 -4.92
CA ARG A 330 -2.10 -12.22 -4.45
C ARG A 330 -2.45 -13.19 -5.57
N ALA A 331 -2.83 -12.67 -6.73
CA ALA A 331 -3.12 -13.52 -7.88
C ALA A 331 -1.86 -14.28 -8.30
N LEU A 332 -2.02 -15.58 -8.57
CA LEU A 332 -0.95 -16.38 -9.14
C LEU A 332 -0.72 -15.93 -10.58
N ARG A 333 0.50 -15.51 -10.87
CA ARG A 333 0.92 -15.05 -12.20
C ARG A 333 2.21 -15.72 -12.60
N SER A 334 2.41 -15.90 -13.90
CA SER A 334 3.69 -16.39 -14.39
C SER A 334 4.78 -15.34 -14.14
N PRO A 335 5.85 -15.68 -13.43
CA PRO A 335 6.97 -14.78 -13.18
C PRO A 335 7.83 -14.55 -14.42
N GLY A 336 7.67 -15.40 -15.46
CA GLY A 336 8.55 -15.39 -16.62
C GLY A 336 10.02 -15.51 -16.19
N SER A 337 10.87 -14.73 -16.82
CA SER A 337 12.31 -14.70 -16.53
C SER A 337 12.71 -14.06 -15.19
N SER A 338 11.77 -13.59 -14.36
CA SER A 338 12.11 -12.97 -13.07
C SER A 338 12.63 -13.96 -12.03
N LEU A 339 12.52 -15.28 -12.26
CA LEU A 339 13.15 -16.30 -11.40
C LEU A 339 14.61 -16.61 -11.78
N LYS A 340 15.11 -16.19 -12.93
CA LYS A 340 16.49 -16.45 -13.38
C LYS A 340 17.57 -16.03 -12.39
N PRO A 341 17.49 -14.86 -11.70
CA PRO A 341 18.47 -14.47 -10.71
C PRO A 341 18.71 -15.53 -9.64
N PHE A 342 17.67 -16.24 -9.21
CA PHE A 342 17.78 -17.30 -8.20
C PHE A 342 18.44 -18.55 -8.77
N ILE A 343 18.21 -18.90 -10.04
CA ILE A 343 18.88 -20.03 -10.70
C ILE A 343 20.39 -19.79 -10.74
N TYR A 344 20.82 -18.59 -11.14
CA TYR A 344 22.24 -18.23 -11.17
C TYR A 344 22.83 -18.13 -9.77
N ALA A 345 22.09 -17.59 -8.79
CA ALA A 345 22.55 -17.53 -7.41
C ALA A 345 22.81 -18.92 -6.83
N PHE A 346 21.93 -19.89 -7.09
CA PHE A 346 22.14 -21.28 -6.66
C PHE A 346 23.32 -21.94 -7.38
N ALA A 347 23.48 -21.66 -8.67
CA ALA A 347 24.61 -22.19 -9.43
C ALA A 347 25.94 -21.62 -8.93
N PHE A 348 25.99 -20.35 -8.57
CA PHE A 348 27.18 -19.71 -7.99
C PHE A 348 27.48 -20.27 -6.59
N GLU A 349 26.46 -20.40 -5.73
CA GLU A 349 26.61 -20.98 -4.39
C GLU A 349 27.15 -22.41 -4.44
N GLN A 350 26.70 -23.21 -5.42
CA GLN A 350 27.12 -24.61 -5.59
C GLN A 350 28.44 -24.76 -6.34
N GLY A 351 29.05 -23.67 -6.80
CA GLY A 351 30.28 -23.71 -7.61
C GLY A 351 30.10 -24.30 -9.02
N LEU A 352 28.86 -24.40 -9.50
CA LEU A 352 28.57 -24.90 -10.85
C LEU A 352 28.89 -23.86 -11.93
N ALA A 353 28.94 -22.60 -11.56
CA ALA A 353 29.35 -21.48 -12.41
C ALA A 353 29.86 -20.32 -11.55
N ALA A 354 30.53 -19.37 -12.23
CA ALA A 354 30.88 -18.04 -11.75
C ALA A 354 30.38 -17.01 -12.78
N PRO A 355 30.37 -15.71 -12.47
CA PRO A 355 29.93 -14.69 -13.43
C PRO A 355 30.63 -14.75 -14.80
N GLU A 356 31.90 -15.10 -14.83
CA GLU A 356 32.76 -15.20 -16.02
C GLU A 356 32.67 -16.56 -16.72
N THR A 357 31.96 -17.54 -16.13
CA THR A 357 31.83 -18.87 -16.72
C THR A 357 31.14 -18.76 -18.08
N LYS A 358 31.79 -19.35 -19.09
CA LYS A 358 31.26 -19.39 -20.46
C LYS A 358 30.19 -20.46 -20.58
N LEU A 359 29.06 -20.05 -21.12
CA LEU A 359 27.87 -20.86 -21.38
C LEU A 359 27.58 -20.87 -22.87
N ALA A 360 27.15 -22.01 -23.39
CA ALA A 360 26.71 -22.11 -24.77
C ALA A 360 25.26 -21.61 -24.90
N ASP A 361 25.06 -20.63 -25.75
CA ASP A 361 23.73 -20.19 -26.22
C ASP A 361 23.54 -20.68 -27.66
N ALA A 362 23.18 -21.96 -27.78
CA ALA A 362 23.04 -22.70 -29.04
C ALA A 362 21.82 -23.63 -28.96
N PRO A 363 21.27 -24.09 -30.08
CA PRO A 363 20.16 -25.05 -30.07
C PRO A 363 20.47 -26.27 -29.20
N VAL A 364 19.55 -26.57 -28.28
CA VAL A 364 19.65 -27.71 -27.37
C VAL A 364 18.27 -28.31 -27.11
N ALA A 365 18.19 -29.65 -26.98
CA ALA A 365 16.96 -30.36 -26.67
C ALA A 365 17.10 -31.15 -25.35
N TYR A 366 16.07 -31.08 -24.50
CA TYR A 366 15.96 -31.80 -23.24
C TYR A 366 14.70 -32.67 -23.28
N ALA A 367 14.82 -33.94 -23.59
CA ALA A 367 13.67 -34.88 -23.62
C ALA A 367 12.42 -34.34 -24.34
N GLY A 368 12.63 -33.67 -25.50
CA GLY A 368 11.55 -33.08 -26.31
C GLY A 368 11.20 -31.61 -25.95
N TYR A 369 11.87 -31.03 -24.99
CA TYR A 369 11.78 -29.60 -24.71
C TYR A 369 12.97 -28.86 -25.36
N GLU A 370 12.67 -27.97 -26.28
CA GLU A 370 13.65 -27.17 -27.04
C GLU A 370 13.49 -25.69 -26.67
N PRO A 371 14.29 -25.17 -25.72
CA PRO A 371 14.21 -23.76 -25.34
C PRO A 371 14.76 -22.85 -26.45
N GLU A 372 14.02 -21.79 -26.76
CA GLU A 372 14.46 -20.71 -27.65
C GLU A 372 14.60 -19.42 -26.89
N ASN A 373 15.53 -18.54 -27.33
CA ASN A 373 15.60 -17.17 -26.87
C ASN A 373 14.38 -16.37 -27.33
N PHE A 374 14.08 -15.27 -26.64
CA PHE A 374 12.91 -14.45 -26.93
C PHE A 374 12.97 -13.81 -28.34
N ASP A 375 14.15 -13.45 -28.79
CA ASP A 375 14.45 -12.89 -30.10
C ASP A 375 14.63 -13.97 -31.21
N ARG A 376 14.49 -15.25 -30.83
CA ARG A 376 14.70 -16.42 -31.70
C ARG A 376 16.10 -16.51 -32.34
N THR A 377 17.08 -15.89 -31.68
CA THR A 377 18.48 -15.91 -32.12
C THR A 377 19.34 -16.60 -31.05
N PHE A 378 20.46 -17.17 -31.47
CA PHE A 378 21.46 -17.76 -30.59
C PHE A 378 22.75 -16.93 -30.66
N HIS A 379 23.37 -16.68 -29.50
CA HIS A 379 24.49 -15.78 -29.37
C HIS A 379 25.86 -16.49 -29.29
N GLY A 380 25.86 -17.84 -29.38
CA GLY A 380 27.07 -18.63 -29.29
C GLY A 380 27.60 -18.72 -27.86
N GLU A 381 28.86 -18.42 -27.65
CA GLU A 381 29.48 -18.44 -26.32
C GLU A 381 29.27 -17.10 -25.60
N VAL A 382 28.63 -17.12 -24.45
CA VAL A 382 28.34 -15.96 -23.59
C VAL A 382 28.77 -16.24 -22.17
N THR A 383 29.11 -15.22 -21.38
CA THR A 383 29.34 -15.41 -19.94
C THR A 383 28.03 -15.59 -19.18
N ALA A 384 28.06 -16.20 -18.01
CA ALA A 384 26.89 -16.32 -17.12
C ALA A 384 26.32 -14.92 -16.78
N ALA A 385 27.20 -13.93 -16.56
CA ALA A 385 26.80 -12.53 -16.36
C ALA A 385 26.04 -11.97 -17.58
N GLN A 386 26.58 -12.10 -18.78
CA GLN A 386 25.92 -11.65 -20.01
C GLN A 386 24.58 -12.36 -20.25
N ALA A 387 24.52 -13.68 -20.00
CA ALA A 387 23.30 -14.47 -20.12
C ALA A 387 22.21 -13.98 -19.18
N LEU A 388 22.53 -13.63 -17.92
CA LEU A 388 21.57 -13.11 -16.96
C LEU A 388 21.15 -11.68 -17.29
N GLN A 389 22.08 -10.78 -17.64
CA GLN A 389 21.81 -9.39 -18.03
C GLN A 389 20.87 -9.30 -19.24
N ASN A 390 21.14 -10.11 -20.27
CA ASN A 390 20.33 -10.15 -21.50
C ASN A 390 19.13 -11.09 -21.38
N SER A 391 18.96 -11.74 -20.21
CA SER A 391 17.82 -12.63 -19.95
C SER A 391 17.71 -13.81 -20.93
N LEU A 392 18.84 -14.33 -21.44
CA LEU A 392 18.85 -15.44 -22.37
C LEU A 392 18.15 -16.67 -21.78
N ASN A 393 17.38 -17.37 -22.60
CA ASN A 393 16.56 -18.51 -22.16
C ASN A 393 17.39 -19.79 -22.12
N VAL A 394 18.11 -20.07 -23.21
CA VAL A 394 18.85 -21.33 -23.35
C VAL A 394 19.90 -21.52 -22.26
N PRO A 395 20.77 -20.55 -21.96
CA PRO A 395 21.72 -20.68 -20.87
C PRO A 395 21.06 -20.83 -19.48
N ALA A 396 19.90 -20.16 -19.25
CA ALA A 396 19.20 -20.26 -17.98
C ALA A 396 18.55 -21.65 -17.78
N VAL A 397 17.98 -22.23 -18.84
CA VAL A 397 17.45 -23.60 -18.82
C VAL A 397 18.59 -24.61 -18.60
N ALA A 398 19.70 -24.46 -19.30
CA ALA A 398 20.88 -25.30 -19.12
C ALA A 398 21.44 -25.20 -17.67
N MET A 399 21.41 -24.02 -17.09
CA MET A 399 21.82 -23.81 -15.71
C MET A 399 20.86 -24.46 -14.71
N LEU A 400 19.54 -24.32 -14.92
CA LEU A 400 18.53 -25.00 -14.09
C LEU A 400 18.66 -26.52 -14.18
N ALA A 401 18.96 -27.07 -15.36
CA ALA A 401 19.22 -28.50 -15.51
C ALA A 401 20.38 -28.99 -14.65
N LYS A 402 21.43 -28.16 -14.47
CA LYS A 402 22.58 -28.49 -13.61
C LYS A 402 22.25 -28.32 -12.13
N VAL A 403 21.51 -27.28 -11.74
CA VAL A 403 21.06 -27.02 -10.36
C VAL A 403 20.06 -28.08 -9.89
N GLY A 404 19.25 -28.60 -10.79
CA GLY A 404 18.13 -29.51 -10.51
C GLY A 404 16.84 -28.75 -10.25
N PRO A 405 15.81 -28.91 -11.09
CA PRO A 405 14.54 -28.16 -10.96
C PRO A 405 13.84 -28.41 -9.63
N GLU A 406 13.82 -29.66 -9.12
CA GLU A 406 13.20 -30.01 -7.84
C GLU A 406 13.92 -29.36 -6.66
N ALA A 407 15.27 -29.39 -6.66
CA ALA A 407 16.09 -28.76 -5.63
C ALA A 407 15.91 -27.24 -5.64
N PHE A 408 15.80 -26.64 -6.81
CA PHE A 408 15.51 -25.23 -7.00
C PHE A 408 14.15 -24.84 -6.43
N GLN A 409 13.09 -25.57 -6.81
CA GLN A 409 11.74 -25.33 -6.30
C GLN A 409 11.67 -25.49 -4.78
N ALA A 410 12.19 -26.61 -4.25
CA ALA A 410 12.18 -26.89 -2.82
C ALA A 410 12.89 -25.79 -2.01
N ARG A 411 14.00 -25.25 -2.53
CA ARG A 411 14.73 -24.16 -1.88
C ARG A 411 13.92 -22.84 -1.85
N LEU A 412 13.22 -22.50 -2.94
CA LEU A 412 12.33 -21.34 -2.95
C LEU A 412 11.19 -21.53 -1.96
N GLU A 413 10.56 -22.70 -1.94
CA GLU A 413 9.44 -23.02 -1.05
C GLU A 413 9.85 -23.07 0.43
N SER A 414 11.09 -23.43 0.74
CA SER A 414 11.63 -23.42 2.11
C SER A 414 11.66 -22.04 2.74
N THR A 415 11.57 -20.97 1.94
CA THR A 415 11.45 -19.58 2.42
C THR A 415 10.01 -19.18 2.76
N GLY A 416 9.03 -20.03 2.46
CA GLY A 416 7.60 -19.74 2.56
C GLY A 416 6.97 -19.22 1.26
N ALA A 417 7.75 -19.05 0.18
CA ALA A 417 7.21 -18.71 -1.13
C ALA A 417 6.39 -19.88 -1.69
N ARG A 418 5.26 -19.57 -2.34
CA ARG A 418 4.41 -20.57 -2.98
C ARG A 418 4.61 -20.54 -4.48
N LEU A 419 5.09 -21.66 -5.03
CA LEU A 419 5.08 -21.92 -6.45
C LEU A 419 3.93 -22.88 -6.75
N VAL A 420 3.12 -22.54 -7.74
CA VAL A 420 1.92 -23.34 -8.09
C VAL A 420 2.00 -23.78 -9.53
N ARG A 421 2.05 -25.07 -9.71
CA ARG A 421 2.10 -25.70 -11.02
C ARG A 421 0.75 -25.70 -11.71
N PRO A 422 0.69 -25.49 -13.04
CA PRO A 422 -0.53 -25.76 -13.81
C PRO A 422 -0.95 -27.22 -13.66
N LYS A 423 -2.26 -27.48 -13.58
CA LYS A 423 -2.80 -28.83 -13.39
C LYS A 423 -2.31 -29.85 -14.44
N ALA A 424 -2.05 -29.40 -15.68
CA ALA A 424 -1.54 -30.21 -16.76
C ALA A 424 -0.09 -30.71 -16.56
N ALA A 425 0.68 -30.07 -15.64
CA ALA A 425 2.09 -30.40 -15.35
C ALA A 425 2.28 -30.89 -13.91
N ALA A 426 1.32 -31.63 -13.35
CA ALA A 426 1.21 -31.91 -11.91
C ALA A 426 2.39 -32.66 -11.29
N ASN A 427 3.17 -33.42 -12.06
CA ASN A 427 4.14 -34.37 -11.52
C ASN A 427 5.61 -34.05 -11.81
N ASP A 428 5.92 -33.01 -12.59
CA ASP A 428 7.29 -32.63 -12.94
C ASP A 428 7.45 -31.11 -12.93
N PRO A 429 8.36 -30.50 -12.10
CA PRO A 429 8.67 -29.08 -12.18
C PRO A 429 9.24 -28.68 -13.54
N GLY A 430 9.90 -29.62 -14.21
CA GLY A 430 10.40 -29.41 -15.56
C GLY A 430 11.32 -28.19 -15.71
N LEU A 431 12.05 -28.14 -16.79
CA LEU A 431 12.94 -27.03 -17.10
C LEU A 431 12.21 -25.73 -17.50
N ALA A 432 10.91 -25.84 -17.83
CA ALA A 432 10.05 -24.67 -18.08
C ALA A 432 9.94 -23.72 -16.87
N LEU A 433 10.24 -24.18 -15.66
CA LEU A 433 10.32 -23.35 -14.45
C LEU A 433 11.30 -22.19 -14.61
N ALA A 434 12.41 -22.35 -15.36
CA ALA A 434 13.34 -21.26 -15.67
C ALA A 434 12.70 -20.11 -16.45
N LEU A 435 11.62 -20.37 -17.14
CA LEU A 435 10.90 -19.41 -18.00
C LEU A 435 9.52 -19.02 -17.43
N GLY A 436 9.26 -19.38 -16.15
CA GLY A 436 8.02 -19.04 -15.48
C GLY A 436 6.88 -20.05 -15.71
N GLY A 437 7.21 -21.33 -15.85
CA GLY A 437 6.23 -22.44 -15.99
C GLY A 437 5.33 -22.64 -14.78
N GLU A 438 5.64 -22.04 -13.64
CA GLU A 438 4.81 -22.05 -12.43
C GLU A 438 4.32 -20.64 -12.05
N GLY A 439 3.16 -20.58 -11.40
CA GLY A 439 2.59 -19.33 -10.92
C GLY A 439 3.16 -18.95 -9.55
N VAL A 440 3.48 -17.68 -9.37
CA VAL A 440 3.92 -17.09 -8.10
C VAL A 440 3.11 -15.82 -7.81
N THR A 441 2.94 -15.45 -6.54
CA THR A 441 2.31 -14.19 -6.20
C THR A 441 3.34 -13.05 -6.23
N LEU A 442 2.87 -11.83 -6.46
CA LEU A 442 3.75 -10.66 -6.43
C LEU A 442 4.36 -10.44 -5.03
N ARG A 443 3.61 -10.81 -3.98
CA ARG A 443 4.08 -10.75 -2.59
C ARG A 443 5.22 -11.73 -2.33
N ASP A 444 5.10 -12.97 -2.81
CA ASP A 444 6.16 -13.98 -2.68
C ASP A 444 7.40 -13.56 -3.47
N LEU A 445 7.21 -13.03 -4.68
CA LEU A 445 8.31 -12.52 -5.48
C LEU A 445 9.03 -11.36 -4.79
N ALA A 446 8.28 -10.44 -4.15
CA ALA A 446 8.87 -9.35 -3.36
C ALA A 446 9.66 -9.87 -2.15
N MET A 447 9.18 -10.90 -1.47
CA MET A 447 9.89 -11.57 -0.38
C MET A 447 11.22 -12.19 -0.87
N LEU A 448 11.18 -12.89 -2.00
CA LEU A 448 12.37 -13.53 -2.59
C LEU A 448 13.42 -12.49 -3.02
N TYR A 449 13.01 -11.40 -3.69
CA TYR A 449 13.93 -10.32 -4.07
C TYR A 449 14.46 -9.55 -2.86
N ALA A 450 13.64 -9.38 -1.81
CA ALA A 450 14.11 -8.81 -0.56
C ALA A 450 15.15 -9.71 0.12
N ALA A 451 15.07 -11.03 -0.07
CA ALA A 451 16.10 -11.94 0.41
C ALA A 451 17.43 -11.74 -0.33
N LEU A 452 17.42 -11.56 -1.66
CA LEU A 452 18.65 -11.20 -2.39
C LEU A 452 19.23 -9.88 -1.88
N GLY A 453 18.38 -8.87 -1.66
CA GLY A 453 18.80 -7.56 -1.14
C GLY A 453 19.34 -7.57 0.29
N ASP A 454 19.05 -8.61 1.06
CA ASP A 454 19.53 -8.84 2.43
C ASP A 454 20.49 -10.04 2.47
N HIS A 455 21.46 -10.04 1.57
CA HIS A 455 22.54 -11.03 1.52
C HIS A 455 22.06 -12.49 1.54
N GLY A 456 20.97 -12.78 0.84
CA GLY A 456 20.40 -14.11 0.72
C GLY A 456 19.56 -14.59 1.91
N LEU A 457 19.22 -13.75 2.88
CA LEU A 457 18.41 -14.08 4.05
C LEU A 457 16.92 -13.84 3.77
N ALA A 458 16.12 -14.87 3.66
CA ALA A 458 14.67 -14.78 3.48
C ALA A 458 13.97 -14.65 4.83
N ARG A 459 13.04 -13.70 4.91
CA ARG A 459 12.15 -13.48 6.05
C ARG A 459 10.75 -13.12 5.52
N PRO A 460 9.67 -13.48 6.23
CA PRO A 460 8.31 -13.10 5.83
C PRO A 460 8.14 -11.58 5.73
N LEU A 461 7.21 -11.14 4.89
CA LEU A 461 6.83 -9.73 4.83
C LEU A 461 6.12 -9.31 6.12
N THR A 462 6.45 -8.13 6.62
CA THR A 462 5.91 -7.55 7.85
C THR A 462 4.83 -6.53 7.52
N TRP A 463 3.64 -6.68 8.10
CA TRP A 463 2.45 -5.91 7.75
C TRP A 463 1.99 -4.94 8.82
N THR A 464 2.36 -5.18 10.09
CA THR A 464 1.91 -4.37 11.22
C THR A 464 3.07 -3.88 12.08
N GLN A 465 2.88 -2.76 12.76
CA GLN A 465 3.86 -2.24 13.71
C GLN A 465 4.09 -3.20 14.89
N LEU A 466 3.08 -3.99 15.25
CA LEU A 466 3.21 -5.01 16.28
C LEU A 466 4.17 -6.11 15.85
N GLN A 467 4.00 -6.66 14.65
CA GLN A 467 4.93 -7.63 14.06
C GLN A 467 6.34 -7.06 13.98
N LEU A 468 6.49 -5.81 13.50
CA LEU A 468 7.80 -5.17 13.36
C LEU A 468 8.55 -5.03 14.69
N ARG A 469 7.83 -4.88 15.82
CA ARG A 469 8.42 -4.79 17.16
C ARG A 469 8.69 -6.15 17.80
N SER A 470 7.87 -7.15 17.49
CA SER A 470 7.99 -8.51 18.05
C SER A 470 8.93 -9.39 17.24
N ASP A 471 9.10 -9.09 15.97
CA ASP A 471 9.75 -9.97 15.01
C ASP A 471 11.24 -9.68 14.87
N ARG A 472 12.00 -10.48 15.59
CA ARG A 472 13.28 -11.01 15.07
C ARG A 472 12.99 -12.41 14.52
N ALA A 473 12.08 -12.53 13.52
CA ALA A 473 11.83 -13.81 12.89
C ALA A 473 13.17 -14.35 12.39
N GLU A 474 13.55 -15.52 12.84
CA GLU A 474 14.69 -16.25 12.32
C GLU A 474 14.45 -16.43 10.82
N GLY A 475 15.34 -15.85 10.00
CA GLY A 475 15.25 -15.98 8.56
C GLY A 475 15.77 -17.33 8.10
N SER A 476 15.24 -17.85 7.02
CA SER A 476 15.81 -18.99 6.32
C SER A 476 16.83 -18.52 5.29
N ARG A 477 17.97 -19.22 5.19
CA ARG A 477 18.97 -18.90 4.18
C ARG A 477 18.49 -19.38 2.81
N LEU A 478 18.17 -18.43 1.91
CA LEU A 478 17.82 -18.74 0.53
C LEU A 478 19.07 -19.10 -0.28
N VAL A 479 20.08 -18.25 -0.22
CA VAL A 479 21.41 -18.45 -0.86
C VAL A 479 22.50 -17.84 0.02
N SER A 480 23.77 -18.13 -0.27
CA SER A 480 24.89 -17.47 0.43
C SER A 480 24.92 -15.96 0.15
N ALA A 481 25.53 -15.20 1.04
CA ALA A 481 25.68 -13.76 0.87
C ALA A 481 26.46 -13.43 -0.40
N GLU A 482 27.54 -14.16 -0.67
CA GLU A 482 28.39 -14.00 -1.83
C GLU A 482 27.61 -14.21 -3.14
N ALA A 483 26.81 -15.28 -3.21
CA ALA A 483 26.01 -15.57 -4.40
C ALA A 483 24.91 -14.51 -4.63
N ALA A 484 24.28 -14.02 -3.57
CA ALA A 484 23.30 -12.93 -3.65
C ALA A 484 23.95 -11.64 -4.17
N ASP A 485 25.12 -11.26 -3.60
CA ASP A 485 25.84 -10.04 -3.97
C ASP A 485 26.37 -10.10 -5.41
N GLN A 486 26.88 -11.27 -5.85
CA GLN A 486 27.30 -11.50 -7.23
C GLN A 486 26.14 -11.29 -8.22
N VAL A 487 24.98 -11.90 -7.95
CA VAL A 487 23.81 -11.75 -8.81
C VAL A 487 23.32 -10.30 -8.83
N LEU A 488 23.24 -9.62 -7.69
CA LEU A 488 22.84 -8.21 -7.64
C LEU A 488 23.85 -7.32 -8.39
N SER A 489 25.15 -7.60 -8.31
CA SER A 489 26.18 -6.89 -9.06
C SER A 489 25.95 -7.02 -10.57
N ILE A 490 25.71 -8.24 -11.05
CA ILE A 490 25.40 -8.49 -12.46
C ILE A 490 24.15 -7.72 -12.90
N LEU A 491 23.09 -7.74 -12.08
CA LEU A 491 21.81 -7.09 -12.43
C LEU A 491 21.89 -5.56 -12.44
N ARG A 492 22.78 -4.94 -11.67
CA ARG A 492 23.02 -3.48 -11.70
C ARG A 492 23.59 -3.00 -13.04
N GLU A 493 24.25 -3.88 -13.77
CA GLU A 493 24.82 -3.62 -15.10
C GLU A 493 23.78 -3.83 -16.23
N SER A 494 22.57 -4.27 -15.91
CA SER A 494 21.53 -4.50 -16.93
C SER A 494 21.13 -3.19 -17.61
N PRO A 495 20.87 -3.20 -18.94
CA PRO A 495 20.51 -1.98 -19.66
C PRO A 495 19.17 -1.42 -19.17
N PRO A 496 19.10 -0.11 -18.83
CA PRO A 496 17.89 0.54 -18.34
C PRO A 496 16.76 0.55 -19.38
N PRO A 497 15.53 0.94 -19.01
CA PRO A 497 14.43 1.05 -19.98
C PRO A 497 14.71 2.15 -21.02
N PRO A 498 14.08 2.08 -22.21
CA PRO A 498 14.20 3.12 -23.23
C PRO A 498 13.90 4.51 -22.66
N GLY A 499 14.67 5.51 -23.07
CA GLY A 499 14.53 6.90 -22.62
C GLY A 499 15.23 7.24 -21.30
N ARG A 500 15.83 6.27 -20.61
CA ARG A 500 16.69 6.52 -19.44
C ARG A 500 18.16 6.39 -19.78
N ALA A 501 18.94 7.36 -19.34
CA ALA A 501 20.39 7.29 -19.45
C ALA A 501 20.91 6.14 -18.56
N PRO A 502 21.96 5.41 -19.01
CA PRO A 502 22.64 4.44 -18.16
C PRO A 502 23.15 5.08 -16.86
N PRO A 503 23.17 4.34 -15.72
CA PRO A 503 23.65 4.87 -14.44
C PRO A 503 25.05 5.47 -14.50
N ALA A 504 25.92 4.93 -15.34
CA ALA A 504 27.26 5.44 -15.58
C ALA A 504 27.31 6.86 -16.17
N LEU A 505 26.22 7.32 -16.78
CA LEU A 505 26.09 8.65 -17.42
C LEU A 505 25.22 9.62 -16.61
N SER A 506 24.67 9.17 -15.46
CA SER A 506 23.77 9.98 -14.64
C SER A 506 24.34 10.08 -13.22
N ALA A 507 24.90 11.25 -12.87
CA ALA A 507 25.26 11.51 -11.48
C ALA A 507 23.99 11.45 -10.61
N GLY A 508 23.96 10.55 -9.61
CA GLY A 508 22.80 10.37 -8.70
C GLY A 508 21.73 9.41 -9.19
N ALA A 509 21.91 8.71 -10.32
CA ALA A 509 20.97 7.66 -10.70
C ALA A 509 20.99 6.49 -9.70
N PRO A 510 19.82 5.93 -9.31
CA PRO A 510 19.76 4.80 -8.39
C PRO A 510 20.55 3.60 -8.94
N LYS A 511 21.41 3.02 -8.10
CA LYS A 511 22.12 1.78 -8.42
C LYS A 511 21.18 0.59 -8.26
N LEU A 512 20.27 0.45 -9.22
CA LEU A 512 19.19 -0.51 -9.18
C LEU A 512 19.60 -1.83 -9.83
N ALA A 513 19.63 -2.90 -9.04
CA ALA A 513 19.66 -4.27 -9.53
C ALA A 513 18.23 -4.69 -9.90
N PHE A 514 17.97 -5.03 -11.15
CA PHE A 514 16.61 -5.37 -11.59
C PHE A 514 16.56 -6.53 -12.58
N LYS A 515 15.40 -7.17 -12.63
CA LYS A 515 15.09 -8.22 -13.59
C LYS A 515 13.65 -8.12 -14.08
N THR A 516 13.49 -8.27 -15.38
CA THR A 516 12.17 -8.34 -16.03
C THR A 516 11.72 -9.78 -16.23
N GLY A 517 10.42 -9.99 -16.24
CA GLY A 517 9.76 -11.23 -16.61
C GLY A 517 8.63 -10.96 -17.60
N THR A 518 8.50 -11.81 -18.60
CA THR A 518 7.40 -11.81 -19.57
C THR A 518 6.86 -13.22 -19.64
N SER A 519 5.55 -13.39 -19.39
CA SER A 519 4.93 -14.71 -19.53
C SER A 519 4.71 -15.07 -20.99
N TYR A 520 4.63 -16.38 -21.25
CA TYR A 520 4.26 -16.89 -22.57
C TYR A 520 2.92 -16.28 -23.01
N GLY A 521 2.87 -15.80 -24.26
CA GLY A 521 1.69 -15.13 -24.83
C GLY A 521 1.44 -13.71 -24.31
N PHE A 522 2.42 -13.03 -23.71
CA PHE A 522 2.32 -11.63 -23.26
C PHE A 522 1.16 -11.36 -22.30
N ARG A 523 0.83 -12.29 -21.40
CA ARG A 523 -0.25 -12.16 -20.43
C ARG A 523 0.16 -11.34 -19.21
N ASP A 524 1.37 -11.62 -18.73
CA ASP A 524 1.96 -11.01 -17.54
C ASP A 524 3.29 -10.34 -17.89
N ALA A 525 3.46 -9.11 -17.51
CA ALA A 525 4.71 -8.36 -17.55
C ALA A 525 5.09 -7.99 -16.11
N VAL A 526 6.27 -8.43 -15.68
CA VAL A 526 6.78 -8.25 -14.32
C VAL A 526 8.12 -7.53 -14.39
N ALA A 527 8.40 -6.69 -13.40
CA ALA A 527 9.75 -6.21 -13.13
C ALA A 527 9.97 -6.18 -11.61
N ALA A 528 11.11 -6.67 -11.18
CA ALA A 528 11.53 -6.66 -9.78
C ALA A 528 12.88 -5.97 -9.66
N GLY A 529 13.06 -5.16 -8.62
CA GLY A 529 14.27 -4.38 -8.41
C GLY A 529 14.64 -4.25 -6.94
N VAL A 530 15.95 -4.18 -6.68
CA VAL A 530 16.55 -3.98 -5.36
C VAL A 530 17.58 -2.86 -5.46
N GLY A 531 17.41 -1.83 -4.64
CA GLY A 531 18.33 -0.68 -4.61
C GLY A 531 18.00 0.27 -3.46
N ASP A 532 19.00 0.95 -2.92
CA ASP A 532 18.88 2.01 -1.90
C ASP A 532 18.01 1.61 -0.68
N GLY A 533 18.15 0.35 -0.24
CA GLY A 533 17.40 -0.19 0.90
C GLY A 533 15.96 -0.61 0.57
N TRP A 534 15.54 -0.53 -0.68
CA TRP A 534 14.20 -0.88 -1.14
C TRP A 534 14.19 -2.13 -2.00
N THR A 535 13.13 -2.90 -1.87
CA THR A 535 12.75 -3.95 -2.80
C THR A 535 11.39 -3.61 -3.38
N VAL A 536 11.32 -3.55 -4.71
CA VAL A 536 10.08 -3.20 -5.42
C VAL A 536 9.79 -4.27 -6.45
N VAL A 537 8.54 -4.72 -6.48
CA VAL A 537 8.05 -5.61 -7.53
C VAL A 537 6.78 -5.01 -8.13
N VAL A 538 6.76 -4.92 -9.46
CA VAL A 538 5.63 -4.42 -10.22
C VAL A 538 5.15 -5.46 -11.22
N TRP A 539 3.86 -5.46 -11.45
CA TRP A 539 3.19 -6.27 -12.46
C TRP A 539 2.25 -5.40 -13.28
N THR A 540 2.21 -5.64 -14.57
CA THR A 540 1.17 -5.14 -15.45
C THR A 540 0.59 -6.27 -16.28
N GLY A 541 -0.72 -6.29 -16.44
CA GLY A 541 -1.40 -7.40 -17.09
C GLY A 541 -2.90 -7.14 -17.19
N ARG A 542 -3.62 -8.14 -17.68
CA ARG A 542 -5.09 -8.13 -17.61
C ARG A 542 -5.53 -8.96 -16.40
N PRO A 543 -6.51 -8.48 -15.60
CA PRO A 543 -7.03 -9.24 -14.47
C PRO A 543 -7.59 -10.61 -14.88
N ASP A 544 -8.17 -10.72 -16.07
CA ASP A 544 -8.73 -11.95 -16.66
C ASP A 544 -7.66 -12.89 -17.25
N GLY A 545 -6.38 -12.51 -17.25
CA GLY A 545 -5.29 -13.30 -17.85
C GLY A 545 -5.24 -13.24 -19.37
N GLY A 546 -5.94 -12.32 -20.01
CA GLY A 546 -5.93 -12.12 -21.46
C GLY A 546 -4.57 -11.68 -21.99
N VAL A 547 -4.31 -11.97 -23.26
CA VAL A 547 -3.05 -11.62 -23.94
C VAL A 547 -2.96 -10.11 -24.24
N ARG A 548 -1.73 -9.56 -24.26
CA ARG A 548 -1.42 -8.19 -24.62
C ARG A 548 -0.20 -8.17 -25.55
N PRO A 549 -0.37 -8.42 -26.85
CA PRO A 549 0.74 -8.54 -27.80
C PRO A 549 1.71 -7.36 -27.72
N GLY A 550 3.02 -7.61 -27.67
CA GLY A 550 4.07 -6.60 -27.59
C GLY A 550 4.34 -6.04 -26.19
N MET A 551 3.48 -6.31 -25.20
CA MET A 551 3.63 -5.79 -23.83
C MET A 551 4.53 -6.71 -23.01
N THR A 552 5.83 -6.58 -23.20
CA THR A 552 6.84 -7.34 -22.46
C THR A 552 7.11 -6.75 -21.07
N GLY A 553 7.81 -7.49 -20.21
CA GLY A 553 8.30 -6.96 -18.94
C GLY A 553 9.18 -5.72 -19.11
N ARG A 554 9.96 -5.67 -20.21
CA ARG A 554 10.82 -4.53 -20.54
C ARG A 554 10.02 -3.30 -20.97
N GLU A 555 8.98 -3.49 -21.78
CA GLU A 555 8.19 -2.38 -22.35
C GLU A 555 7.11 -1.88 -21.36
N ALA A 556 6.47 -2.80 -20.63
CA ALA A 556 5.30 -2.48 -19.83
C ALA A 556 5.59 -2.31 -18.33
N ALA A 557 6.45 -3.15 -17.75
CA ALA A 557 6.69 -3.17 -16.30
C ALA A 557 7.96 -2.43 -15.89
N LEU A 558 9.04 -2.50 -16.67
CA LEU A 558 10.31 -1.89 -16.31
C LEU A 558 10.25 -0.36 -16.19
N PRO A 559 9.58 0.39 -17.08
CA PRO A 559 9.42 1.84 -16.89
C PRO A 559 8.68 2.18 -15.59
N LEU A 560 7.65 1.41 -15.25
CA LEU A 560 6.92 1.58 -13.99
C LEU A 560 7.81 1.31 -12.77
N LEU A 561 8.64 0.26 -12.80
CA LEU A 561 9.59 -0.02 -11.73
C LEU A 561 10.49 1.18 -11.44
N PHE A 562 11.07 1.77 -12.47
CA PHE A 562 11.92 2.96 -12.33
C PHE A 562 11.15 4.17 -11.82
N GLN A 563 9.92 4.41 -12.28
CA GLN A 563 9.06 5.48 -11.76
C GLN A 563 8.74 5.29 -10.27
N VAL A 564 8.57 4.06 -9.80
CA VAL A 564 8.40 3.79 -8.37
C VAL A 564 9.66 4.17 -7.58
N PHE A 565 10.86 3.84 -8.08
CA PHE A 565 12.10 4.26 -7.44
C PHE A 565 12.27 5.78 -7.44
N ASP A 566 11.89 6.49 -8.50
CA ASP A 566 11.87 7.98 -8.52
C ASP A 566 10.95 8.55 -7.42
N VAL A 567 9.80 7.92 -7.19
CA VAL A 567 8.89 8.31 -6.10
C VAL A 567 9.52 8.04 -4.73
N LEU A 568 10.27 6.95 -4.57
CA LEU A 568 10.96 6.61 -3.32
C LEU A 568 12.10 7.58 -3.01
N GLU A 569 12.92 7.94 -3.98
CA GLU A 569 13.98 8.95 -3.85
C GLU A 569 13.43 10.32 -3.46
N ALA A 570 12.35 10.75 -4.12
CA ALA A 570 11.67 12.02 -3.80
C ALA A 570 11.04 12.06 -2.39
N ASN A 571 10.85 10.91 -1.75
CA ASN A 571 10.34 10.77 -0.38
C ASN A 571 11.46 10.50 0.64
N ALA A 572 12.68 10.21 0.20
CA ALA A 572 13.81 10.11 1.11
C ALA A 572 13.95 11.46 1.84
N PRO A 573 14.16 11.47 3.17
CA PRO A 573 14.54 12.70 3.85
C PRO A 573 15.74 13.24 3.07
N GLN A 574 15.62 14.48 2.56
CA GLN A 574 16.74 15.12 1.86
C GLN A 574 17.95 14.97 2.78
N ALA A 575 18.85 14.08 2.43
CA ALA A 575 20.18 14.08 3.02
C ALA A 575 20.63 15.55 2.83
N GLN A 576 20.89 16.22 3.95
CA GLN A 576 21.47 17.56 3.88
C GLN A 576 22.60 17.42 2.86
N THR A 577 22.44 18.11 1.74
CA THR A 577 23.50 18.21 0.74
C THR A 577 24.68 18.72 1.55
N LEU A 578 25.58 17.82 1.90
CA LEU A 578 26.88 18.19 2.39
C LEU A 578 27.38 19.12 1.30
N THR A 579 27.50 20.39 1.64
CA THR A 579 28.13 21.39 0.78
C THR A 579 29.37 20.70 0.24
N PRO A 580 29.58 20.62 -1.09
CA PRO A 580 30.73 19.93 -1.62
C PRO A 580 31.94 20.55 -0.90
N GLN A 581 32.62 19.76 -0.07
CA GLN A 581 33.90 20.21 0.46
C GLN A 581 34.72 20.42 -0.79
N VAL A 582 35.07 21.67 -1.04
CA VAL A 582 36.00 22.04 -2.10
C VAL A 582 37.22 21.15 -1.88
N ALA A 583 37.44 20.21 -2.80
CA ALA A 583 38.55 19.29 -2.70
C ALA A 583 39.85 20.11 -2.52
N PRO A 584 40.75 19.73 -1.62
CA PRO A 584 42.00 20.42 -1.46
C PRO A 584 42.66 20.59 -2.83
N PRO A 585 43.33 21.73 -3.13
CA PRO A 585 43.94 21.98 -4.44
C PRO A 585 44.80 20.88 -4.99
N ALA A 586 45.44 20.09 -4.10
CA ALA A 586 46.22 18.90 -4.46
C ALA A 586 45.37 17.74 -5.01
N LEU A 587 44.12 17.58 -4.59
CA LEU A 587 43.18 16.56 -5.11
C LEU A 587 42.50 17.01 -6.42
N ALA A 588 42.26 18.31 -6.59
CA ALA A 588 41.77 18.86 -7.84
C ALA A 588 42.79 18.68 -8.99
N GLN A 589 44.09 18.66 -8.69
CA GLN A 589 45.13 18.33 -9.66
C GLN A 589 45.21 16.84 -10.03
N LEU A 590 44.72 15.92 -9.18
CA LEU A 590 44.66 14.49 -9.47
C LEU A 590 43.51 14.12 -10.43
N ASP A 591 42.38 14.82 -10.36
CA ASP A 591 41.23 14.62 -11.29
C ASP A 591 41.53 15.15 -12.72
N SER A 592 42.44 16.10 -12.87
CA SER A 592 42.84 16.62 -14.18
C SER A 592 43.78 15.71 -14.98
N ARG A 593 44.14 14.52 -14.45
CA ARG A 593 45.04 13.56 -15.09
C ARG A 593 44.31 12.55 -16.00
N GLY A 594 43.00 12.59 -16.11
CA GLY A 594 42.26 11.76 -17.04
C GLY A 594 42.56 12.16 -18.49
N GLY A 595 43.22 11.32 -19.27
CA GLY A 595 43.33 11.49 -20.73
C GLY A 595 41.96 11.40 -21.41
N PRO A 596 41.93 11.57 -22.75
CA PRO A 596 40.69 11.42 -23.52
C PRO A 596 40.02 10.07 -23.24
N GLN A 597 38.72 10.02 -23.27
CA GLN A 597 37.94 8.80 -23.12
C GLN A 597 37.07 8.58 -24.34
N MET A 598 37.24 7.46 -25.03
CA MET A 598 36.43 7.10 -26.19
C MET A 598 34.99 6.86 -25.77
N LEU A 599 34.03 7.55 -26.38
CA LEU A 599 32.61 7.40 -26.15
C LEU A 599 31.95 6.59 -27.27
N PHE A 600 32.35 6.85 -28.52
CA PHE A 600 31.86 6.11 -29.66
C PHE A 600 32.89 6.11 -30.82
N PRO A 601 33.11 4.96 -31.44
CA PRO A 601 32.61 3.63 -31.09
C PRO A 601 33.37 3.07 -29.89
N PRO A 602 32.70 2.24 -29.06
CA PRO A 602 33.40 1.56 -27.94
C PRO A 602 34.39 0.52 -28.45
N ASP A 603 35.42 0.21 -27.64
CA ASP A 603 36.42 -0.81 -28.02
C ASP A 603 35.75 -2.17 -28.23
N GLY A 604 36.12 -2.86 -29.30
CA GLY A 604 35.56 -4.14 -29.70
C GLY A 604 34.19 -4.04 -30.44
N ALA A 605 33.66 -2.85 -30.71
CA ALA A 605 32.39 -2.69 -31.38
C ALA A 605 32.39 -3.27 -32.78
N SER A 606 31.23 -3.82 -33.19
CA SER A 606 30.95 -4.18 -34.59
C SER A 606 29.86 -3.25 -35.11
N VAL A 607 30.20 -2.45 -36.10
CA VAL A 607 29.34 -1.42 -36.66
C VAL A 607 28.99 -1.77 -38.11
N MET A 608 27.70 -1.78 -38.43
CA MET A 608 27.23 -1.88 -39.84
C MET A 608 27.11 -0.49 -40.45
N VAL A 609 27.62 -0.34 -41.66
CA VAL A 609 27.47 0.88 -42.44
C VAL A 609 26.69 0.58 -43.72
N ASP A 610 25.84 1.50 -44.14
CA ASP A 610 24.99 1.31 -45.35
C ASP A 610 25.77 1.30 -46.64
N SER A 611 26.94 1.94 -46.68
CA SER A 611 27.80 2.05 -47.84
C SER A 611 29.22 2.43 -47.44
N TYR A 612 30.19 2.20 -48.33
CA TYR A 612 31.62 2.49 -48.11
C TYR A 612 32.09 3.64 -49.00
N GLY A 613 33.19 4.30 -48.61
CA GLY A 613 33.84 5.34 -49.39
C GLY A 613 33.28 6.75 -49.22
N PRO A 614 33.74 7.71 -50.07
CA PRO A 614 33.49 9.15 -49.86
C PRO A 614 32.01 9.57 -49.86
N GLN A 615 31.15 8.80 -50.51
CA GLN A 615 29.71 9.10 -50.63
C GLN A 615 28.89 8.45 -49.50
N SER A 616 29.51 7.67 -48.59
CA SER A 616 28.83 7.09 -47.45
C SER A 616 28.44 8.16 -46.42
N ARG A 617 27.38 7.90 -45.65
CA ARG A 617 27.00 8.79 -44.54
C ARG A 617 28.09 8.92 -43.47
N GLY A 618 29.01 7.95 -43.41
CA GLY A 618 30.10 7.91 -42.44
C GLY A 618 29.66 7.63 -41.02
N LEU A 619 30.62 7.45 -40.15
CA LEU A 619 30.47 7.16 -38.74
C LEU A 619 30.91 8.38 -37.93
N ALA A 620 30.02 9.00 -37.16
CA ALA A 620 30.39 10.08 -36.25
C ALA A 620 31.23 9.51 -35.10
N LEU A 621 32.38 10.07 -34.83
CA LEU A 621 33.26 9.67 -33.73
C LEU A 621 33.08 10.59 -32.53
N ALA A 622 33.07 10.05 -31.33
CA ALA A 622 32.92 10.83 -30.10
C ALA A 622 33.88 10.37 -28.99
N ALA A 623 34.53 11.31 -28.34
CA ALA A 623 35.31 11.08 -27.15
C ALA A 623 35.18 12.27 -26.21
N ARG A 624 35.35 12.03 -24.90
CA ARG A 624 35.44 13.09 -23.88
C ARG A 624 36.88 13.57 -23.81
N GLY A 625 37.09 14.86 -23.90
CA GLY A 625 38.38 15.53 -23.82
C GLY A 625 38.34 16.85 -24.58
N ASP A 626 39.28 17.76 -24.26
CA ASP A 626 39.37 19.07 -24.95
C ASP A 626 40.38 18.97 -26.10
N ARG A 627 40.06 19.64 -27.24
CA ARG A 627 40.93 19.77 -28.42
C ARG A 627 41.48 18.43 -28.93
N LEU A 628 40.61 17.46 -29.18
CA LEU A 628 40.96 16.14 -29.63
C LEU A 628 41.35 16.12 -31.13
N ARG A 629 42.45 15.45 -31.45
CA ARG A 629 42.80 15.06 -32.82
C ARG A 629 42.49 13.59 -33.02
N TRP A 630 41.92 13.26 -34.14
CA TRP A 630 41.45 11.92 -34.43
C TRP A 630 42.32 11.24 -35.48
N TYR A 631 42.52 9.96 -35.30
CA TYR A 631 43.29 9.10 -36.18
C TYR A 631 42.56 7.78 -36.39
N VAL A 632 42.61 7.26 -37.64
CA VAL A 632 42.18 5.89 -37.94
C VAL A 632 43.36 5.17 -38.59
N ASP A 633 43.76 4.05 -38.03
CA ASP A 633 44.98 3.28 -38.39
C ASP A 633 46.19 4.17 -38.59
N GLY A 634 46.34 5.18 -37.74
CA GLY A 634 47.43 6.13 -37.75
C GLY A 634 47.32 7.28 -38.74
N GLN A 635 46.28 7.32 -39.59
CA GLN A 635 46.02 8.42 -40.52
C GLN A 635 45.10 9.48 -39.85
N PRO A 636 45.47 10.78 -39.90
CA PRO A 636 44.69 11.83 -39.30
C PRO A 636 43.37 12.04 -40.03
N LEU A 637 42.30 12.28 -39.25
CA LEU A 637 40.98 12.68 -39.78
C LEU A 637 40.83 14.19 -39.71
N ALA A 638 40.28 14.79 -40.78
CA ALA A 638 39.90 16.19 -40.81
C ALA A 638 38.55 16.38 -40.08
N GLU A 639 38.45 17.43 -39.27
CA GLU A 639 37.21 17.87 -38.66
C GLU A 639 36.39 18.65 -39.67
N ALA A 640 35.11 18.34 -39.81
CA ALA A 640 34.18 19.07 -40.64
C ALA A 640 32.98 19.51 -39.80
N ASP A 641 32.65 20.82 -39.81
CA ASP A 641 31.51 21.42 -39.12
C ASP A 641 31.40 21.09 -37.62
N GLY A 642 32.54 21.00 -36.92
CA GLY A 642 32.59 20.70 -35.48
C GLY A 642 32.27 19.24 -35.14
N GLN A 643 32.12 18.36 -36.11
CA GLN A 643 31.93 16.93 -35.96
C GLN A 643 33.02 16.15 -36.67
N VAL A 644 33.51 15.08 -36.06
CA VAL A 644 34.46 14.17 -36.69
C VAL A 644 33.69 12.99 -37.27
N VAL A 645 33.59 12.95 -38.60
CA VAL A 645 32.89 11.88 -39.33
C VAL A 645 33.92 11.09 -40.11
N TRP A 646 34.07 9.83 -39.77
CA TRP A 646 34.93 8.91 -40.52
C TRP A 646 34.10 8.08 -41.51
N ARG A 647 34.62 7.96 -42.75
CA ARG A 647 34.02 7.16 -43.82
C ARG A 647 34.91 5.98 -44.14
N PRO A 648 34.59 4.76 -43.67
CA PRO A 648 35.39 3.58 -43.98
C PRO A 648 35.34 3.27 -45.48
N GLU A 649 36.49 2.95 -46.08
CA GLU A 649 36.59 2.60 -47.48
C GLU A 649 36.20 1.14 -47.75
N TYR A 650 36.41 0.26 -46.79
CA TYR A 650 36.17 -1.20 -46.91
C TYR A 650 35.62 -1.77 -45.61
N PRO A 651 34.96 -2.94 -45.64
CA PRO A 651 34.69 -3.70 -44.43
C PRO A 651 36.01 -4.23 -43.83
N GLY A 652 36.15 -4.23 -42.51
CA GLY A 652 37.39 -4.67 -41.87
C GLY A 652 37.52 -4.26 -40.42
N PHE A 653 38.70 -4.45 -39.88
CA PHE A 653 39.07 -4.04 -38.54
C PHE A 653 39.89 -2.77 -38.58
N TYR A 654 39.52 -1.79 -37.77
CA TYR A 654 40.16 -0.49 -37.71
C TYR A 654 40.51 -0.13 -36.26
N ARG A 655 41.61 0.63 -36.09
CA ARG A 655 41.98 1.23 -34.81
C ARG A 655 41.70 2.74 -34.86
N ILE A 656 40.75 3.21 -34.07
CA ILE A 656 40.42 4.62 -33.92
C ILE A 656 41.11 5.16 -32.66
N ALA A 657 41.78 6.32 -32.80
CA ALA A 657 42.43 7.00 -31.68
C ALA A 657 42.01 8.47 -31.60
N ALA A 658 41.70 8.94 -30.37
CA ALA A 658 41.52 10.34 -30.04
C ALA A 658 42.71 10.80 -29.17
N VAL A 659 43.43 11.83 -29.59
CA VAL A 659 44.65 12.32 -28.94
C VAL A 659 44.46 13.79 -28.56
N ASP A 660 44.73 14.16 -27.31
CA ASP A 660 44.70 15.55 -26.87
C ASP A 660 46.02 16.29 -27.15
N ASP A 661 46.05 17.58 -26.87
CA ASP A 661 47.23 18.43 -27.08
C ASP A 661 48.40 18.13 -26.13
N HIS A 662 48.21 17.28 -25.13
CA HIS A 662 49.27 16.78 -24.25
C HIS A 662 49.82 15.39 -24.68
N GLY A 663 49.33 14.86 -25.82
CA GLY A 663 49.74 13.54 -26.32
C GLY A 663 49.11 12.34 -25.61
N ARG A 664 48.14 12.56 -24.72
CA ARG A 664 47.37 11.47 -24.06
C ARG A 664 46.33 11.00 -25.08
N HIS A 665 46.04 9.71 -25.11
CA HIS A 665 45.17 9.12 -26.11
C HIS A 665 44.21 8.09 -25.55
N ALA A 666 43.05 7.98 -26.19
CA ALA A 666 42.11 6.88 -26.06
C ALA A 666 42.01 6.14 -27.40
N THR A 667 41.94 4.82 -27.36
CA THR A 667 41.84 4.00 -28.58
C THR A 667 40.66 3.05 -28.49
N ALA A 668 40.05 2.78 -29.67
CA ALA A 668 39.03 1.75 -29.83
C ALA A 668 39.35 0.92 -31.10
N ARG A 669 39.24 -0.38 -31.01
CA ARG A 669 39.30 -1.32 -32.13
C ARG A 669 37.89 -1.63 -32.55
N VAL A 670 37.53 -1.39 -33.83
CA VAL A 670 36.19 -1.61 -34.30
C VAL A 670 36.20 -2.50 -35.55
N ARG A 671 35.17 -3.28 -35.68
CA ARG A 671 34.90 -4.05 -36.89
C ARG A 671 33.78 -3.36 -37.68
N ILE A 672 34.08 -3.01 -38.91
CA ILE A 672 33.09 -2.48 -39.87
C ILE A 672 32.57 -3.63 -40.72
N LYS A 673 31.26 -3.74 -40.81
CA LYS A 673 30.53 -4.73 -41.60
C LYS A 673 29.64 -4.06 -42.61
#